data_b1baf1e95345cc0d0d5963ae53eb0699
#
_entry.id   b1baf1e95345cc0d0d5963ae53eb0699
#
_cell.length_a   1.000
_cell.length_b   1.000
_cell.length_c   1.000
_cell.angle_alpha   90.00
_cell.angle_beta   90.00
_cell.angle_gamma   90.00
#
_symmetry.space_group_name_H-M   'P 1'
#
loop_
_entity.id
_entity.type
_entity.pdbx_description
1 polymer ?
#
loop_
_entity_poly.entity_id
_entity_poly.type
_entity_poly.pdbx_seq_one_letter_code
_entity_poly.pdbx_strand_id
1 'polypeptide(L)'
;MPIAVLALLVIYAVVALTASLQKGMSYDEGQQIAVGYNIWLRNDLRLEAANGDLVKRWATLPLLLSRPSFPSVENPYWRAGGAYQVAYAFFFDLGNDPRSLLLQCRTMVLVFGVATGLLVFFYSRDLFGNLGGLISLTLFISSSSMLLFGAMVSTEMTVCCTLLGSVWCIWRLLHCITWCRVLGSLVFLGLLVLSKLSSVLILPVTACLVAAKLAGGRPLEWHLGSPRWFHSRSAQAGIFAGLFVLHGLFGWAAVWAHYDFRYVASPNPSDPGIAFLPHQHDPIDPRLTDFFEWSRRAHFLPEAYLHGTEWILGSNERQAAFMNGQWKFGGWRTFFPYAIWVKTHPALIVLLLFSFVGWWGLRRRNHGELTELLPLNRALIGRSVESLSYRALPLFALVAVYGAVAITWDLNIGFRHALPIYPAIYVLAGALAAAWSHRGRLVKTSIALLIAWHVSGPIQIYPHFLAYFSPVVGGPTQGYRHLVDSSLDWGMDLPGLKRWLDANNPGDRTPFFFAYFGVESPNYYQIKSHRFPGEPDWRTVEAFALTPGIYAISATSLQGVASPVMGPWNKAAEAAYQNSWKNIELYDQTGADPRRRAEALQERPLAFWEGEYLVYEKLRFSRLCAWLRHQRSPDAHVGHSILIWRLDSSELAAALAGPPAELAEAPLRR
;
A
#
# COMPACT_ATOMS: atom_id res chain seq x y z
N MET A 1 -24.78 18.43 14.94
CA MET A 1 -23.60 18.38 14.08
C MET A 1 -22.45 17.58 14.71
N PRO A 2 -21.85 17.92 15.86
CA PRO A 2 -20.75 17.14 16.46
C PRO A 2 -21.12 15.67 16.69
N ILE A 3 -22.33 15.39 17.15
CA ILE A 3 -22.81 14.01 17.38
C ILE A 3 -22.83 13.19 16.07
N ALA A 4 -23.28 13.75 14.96
CA ALA A 4 -23.29 13.06 13.68
C ALA A 4 -21.87 12.74 13.18
N VAL A 5 -20.94 13.67 13.32
CA VAL A 5 -19.53 13.46 12.97
C VAL A 5 -18.91 12.37 13.84
N LEU A 6 -19.13 12.43 15.15
CA LEU A 6 -18.64 11.43 16.09
C LEU A 6 -19.22 10.05 15.75
N ALA A 7 -20.53 9.96 15.50
CA ALA A 7 -21.17 8.69 15.13
C ALA A 7 -20.59 8.08 13.86
N LEU A 8 -20.37 8.89 12.81
CA LEU A 8 -19.76 8.42 11.56
C LEU A 8 -18.31 7.93 11.78
N LEU A 9 -17.52 8.62 12.59
CA LEU A 9 -16.15 8.19 12.89
C LEU A 9 -16.11 6.94 13.78
N VAL A 10 -17.05 6.79 14.71
CA VAL A 10 -17.19 5.55 15.50
C VAL A 10 -17.57 4.38 14.59
N ILE A 11 -18.53 4.58 13.67
CA ILE A 11 -18.90 3.55 12.67
C ILE A 11 -17.66 3.17 11.84
N TYR A 12 -16.91 4.15 11.34
CA TYR A 12 -15.67 3.91 10.61
C TYR A 12 -14.69 3.05 11.42
N ALA A 13 -14.41 3.45 12.65
CA ALA A 13 -13.48 2.76 13.53
C ALA A 13 -13.90 1.32 13.80
N VAL A 14 -15.17 1.10 14.13
CA VAL A 14 -15.72 -0.23 14.41
C VAL A 14 -15.64 -1.11 13.15
N VAL A 15 -16.08 -0.62 11.99
CA VAL A 15 -16.08 -1.40 10.75
C VAL A 15 -14.66 -1.74 10.29
N ALA A 16 -13.73 -0.77 10.32
CA ALA A 16 -12.34 -1.00 9.94
C ALA A 16 -11.66 -2.02 10.87
N LEU A 17 -11.83 -1.87 12.18
CA LEU A 17 -11.20 -2.77 13.17
C LEU A 17 -11.80 -4.18 13.12
N THR A 18 -13.13 -4.30 13.10
CA THR A 18 -13.80 -5.62 13.06
C THR A 18 -13.50 -6.38 11.77
N ALA A 19 -13.38 -5.70 10.64
CA ALA A 19 -12.92 -6.30 9.40
C ALA A 19 -11.47 -6.80 9.50
N SER A 20 -10.57 -5.96 10.07
CA SER A 20 -9.17 -6.29 10.22
C SER A 20 -8.94 -7.51 11.13
N LEU A 21 -9.78 -7.72 12.16
CA LEU A 21 -9.72 -8.88 13.05
C LEU A 21 -10.04 -10.23 12.36
N GLN A 22 -10.74 -10.19 11.22
CA GLN A 22 -11.05 -11.38 10.44
C GLN A 22 -9.98 -11.74 9.42
N LYS A 23 -8.97 -10.87 9.29
CA LYS A 23 -7.85 -10.99 8.35
C LYS A 23 -6.56 -11.31 9.09
N GLY A 24 -5.75 -12.12 8.47
CA GLY A 24 -4.37 -12.33 8.87
C GLY A 24 -3.48 -11.11 8.62
N MET A 25 -2.19 -11.32 8.74
CA MET A 25 -1.16 -10.33 8.53
C MET A 25 -0.94 -10.11 7.03
N SER A 26 -0.84 -8.86 6.59
CA SER A 26 -0.41 -8.57 5.22
C SER A 26 1.09 -8.81 5.04
N TYR A 27 1.54 -8.92 3.79
CA TYR A 27 2.93 -9.21 3.47
C TYR A 27 3.92 -8.27 4.18
N ASP A 28 3.67 -6.95 4.14
CA ASP A 28 4.57 -5.95 4.74
C ASP A 28 4.30 -5.71 6.24
N GLU A 29 3.11 -6.03 6.75
CA GLU A 29 2.66 -5.62 8.09
C GLU A 29 3.50 -6.23 9.21
N GLY A 30 3.85 -7.51 9.07
CA GLY A 30 4.68 -8.20 10.05
C GLY A 30 6.08 -7.59 10.18
N GLN A 31 6.69 -7.26 9.04
CA GLN A 31 7.97 -6.59 8.98
C GLN A 31 7.91 -5.21 9.66
N GLN A 32 6.88 -4.39 9.33
CA GLN A 32 6.71 -3.06 9.91
C GLN A 32 6.59 -3.12 11.45
N ILE A 33 5.84 -4.10 11.97
CA ILE A 33 5.66 -4.30 13.41
C ILE A 33 6.95 -4.79 14.07
N ALA A 34 7.60 -5.80 13.52
CA ALA A 34 8.85 -6.33 14.09
C ALA A 34 9.95 -5.27 14.11
N VAL A 35 10.13 -4.51 13.02
CA VAL A 35 11.10 -3.41 12.94
C VAL A 35 10.76 -2.29 13.92
N GLY A 36 9.50 -1.88 14.00
CA GLY A 36 9.07 -0.83 14.92
C GLY A 36 9.32 -1.21 16.39
N TYR A 37 9.01 -2.45 16.77
CA TYR A 37 9.29 -2.93 18.12
C TYR A 37 10.79 -3.07 18.41
N ASN A 38 11.58 -3.51 17.41
CA ASN A 38 13.03 -3.54 17.51
C ASN A 38 13.64 -2.15 17.76
N ILE A 39 13.15 -1.12 17.05
CA ILE A 39 13.62 0.26 17.26
C ILE A 39 13.41 0.69 18.73
N TRP A 40 12.26 0.36 19.33
CA TRP A 40 12.00 0.65 20.74
C TRP A 40 12.89 -0.14 21.71
N LEU A 41 13.15 -1.43 21.42
CA LEU A 41 13.92 -2.30 22.31
C LEU A 41 15.42 -2.02 22.29
N ARG A 42 15.96 -1.77 21.09
CA ARG A 42 17.42 -1.75 20.85
C ARG A 42 17.92 -0.43 20.30
N ASN A 43 17.02 0.46 19.91
CA ASN A 43 17.35 1.69 19.18
C ASN A 43 18.23 1.41 17.94
N ASP A 44 18.03 0.26 17.30
CA ASP A 44 18.75 -0.20 16.12
C ASP A 44 17.87 -0.09 14.88
N LEU A 45 18.32 0.73 13.92
CA LEU A 45 17.59 1.05 12.69
C LEU A 45 18.10 0.31 11.46
N ARG A 46 19.00 -0.70 11.65
CA ARG A 46 19.62 -1.44 10.56
C ARG A 46 18.71 -2.50 9.93
N LEU A 47 17.71 -3.02 10.65
CA LEU A 47 16.93 -4.16 10.21
C LEU A 47 16.11 -3.87 8.94
N GLU A 48 15.53 -2.68 8.85
CA GLU A 48 14.84 -2.21 7.64
C GLU A 48 14.76 -0.67 7.68
N ALA A 49 15.56 -0.02 6.88
CA ALA A 49 15.69 1.42 6.82
C ALA A 49 14.82 2.09 5.73
N ALA A 50 14.26 1.30 4.81
CA ALA A 50 13.33 1.78 3.80
C ALA A 50 11.94 2.02 4.40
N ASN A 51 11.10 2.81 3.74
CA ASN A 51 9.76 3.17 4.18
C ASN A 51 9.70 3.90 5.53
N GLY A 52 8.96 4.98 5.62
CA GLY A 52 8.96 5.89 6.77
C GLY A 52 8.70 5.22 8.12
N ASP A 53 9.47 5.59 9.11
CA ASP A 53 9.47 4.97 10.44
C ASP A 53 8.34 5.46 11.35
N LEU A 54 7.59 6.49 10.95
CA LEU A 54 6.49 7.01 11.76
C LEU A 54 5.48 5.93 12.12
N VAL A 55 5.01 5.17 11.12
CA VAL A 55 4.03 4.11 11.37
C VAL A 55 4.61 2.97 12.18
N LYS A 56 5.88 2.59 11.94
CA LYS A 56 6.58 1.53 12.65
C LYS A 56 6.62 1.81 14.15
N ARG A 57 7.16 2.97 14.55
CA ARG A 57 7.23 3.38 15.96
C ARG A 57 5.85 3.62 16.57
N TRP A 58 4.95 4.29 15.86
CA TRP A 58 3.61 4.61 16.38
C TRP A 58 2.78 3.35 16.65
N ALA A 59 2.71 2.45 15.67
CA ALA A 59 1.91 1.23 15.78
C ALA A 59 2.36 0.32 16.92
N THR A 60 3.66 0.29 17.22
CA THR A 60 4.25 -0.63 18.20
C THR A 60 4.36 -0.07 19.62
N LEU A 61 3.90 1.16 19.88
CA LEU A 61 3.87 1.73 21.23
C LEU A 61 3.21 0.83 22.29
N PRO A 62 2.06 0.18 22.03
CA PRO A 62 1.45 -0.72 23.03
C PRO A 62 2.30 -1.94 23.38
N LEU A 63 3.18 -2.35 22.48
CA LEU A 63 4.06 -3.51 22.71
C LEU A 63 5.09 -3.25 23.82
N LEU A 64 5.37 -1.98 24.12
CA LEU A 64 6.21 -1.60 25.27
C LEU A 64 5.55 -2.00 26.61
N LEU A 65 4.22 -2.08 26.63
CA LEU A 65 3.45 -2.52 27.81
C LEU A 65 3.27 -4.03 27.83
N SER A 66 2.93 -4.65 26.70
CA SER A 66 2.71 -6.10 26.60
C SER A 66 4.00 -6.92 26.58
N ARG A 67 5.12 -6.32 26.20
CA ARG A 67 6.48 -6.90 26.21
C ARG A 67 6.58 -8.29 25.59
N PRO A 68 6.17 -8.48 24.34
CA PRO A 68 6.29 -9.77 23.68
C PRO A 68 7.76 -10.20 23.55
N SER A 69 8.00 -11.52 23.47
CA SER A 69 9.33 -12.09 23.22
C SER A 69 9.83 -11.66 21.84
N PHE A 70 11.12 -11.27 21.74
CA PHE A 70 11.71 -10.82 20.47
C PHE A 70 12.99 -11.59 20.14
N PRO A 71 13.28 -11.91 18.86
CA PRO A 71 14.49 -12.65 18.48
C PRO A 71 15.76 -12.00 18.99
N SER A 72 16.73 -12.80 19.45
CA SER A 72 18.02 -12.28 19.94
C SER A 72 18.88 -11.72 18.79
N VAL A 73 19.91 -10.94 19.11
CA VAL A 73 20.91 -10.45 18.13
C VAL A 73 21.76 -11.59 17.56
N GLU A 74 21.79 -12.75 18.24
CA GLU A 74 22.46 -13.95 17.77
C GLU A 74 21.68 -14.72 16.71
N ASN A 75 20.40 -14.38 16.51
CA ASN A 75 19.56 -15.02 15.49
C ASN A 75 20.20 -14.84 14.10
N PRO A 76 20.38 -15.92 13.31
CA PRO A 76 21.02 -15.84 12.00
C PRO A 76 20.32 -14.87 11.03
N TYR A 77 19.00 -14.81 11.08
CA TYR A 77 18.22 -13.89 10.26
C TYR A 77 18.41 -12.43 10.66
N TRP A 78 18.57 -12.17 11.97
CA TRP A 78 18.93 -10.85 12.46
C TRP A 78 20.28 -10.41 11.87
N ARG A 79 21.30 -11.26 11.99
CA ARG A 79 22.65 -10.98 11.48
C ARG A 79 22.68 -10.78 9.95
N ALA A 80 21.81 -11.49 9.22
CA ALA A 80 21.70 -11.40 7.77
C ALA A 80 20.84 -10.21 7.29
N GLY A 81 20.23 -9.42 8.19
CA GLY A 81 19.32 -8.34 7.80
C GLY A 81 17.96 -8.80 7.25
N GLY A 82 17.60 -10.04 7.51
CA GLY A 82 16.37 -10.65 7.04
C GLY A 82 15.14 -10.17 7.80
N ALA A 83 14.66 -8.96 7.55
CA ALA A 83 13.56 -8.36 8.31
C ALA A 83 12.26 -9.19 8.27
N TYR A 84 11.94 -9.83 7.15
CA TYR A 84 10.78 -10.74 7.05
C TYR A 84 10.97 -12.02 7.87
N GLN A 85 12.16 -12.61 7.88
CA GLN A 85 12.45 -13.80 8.65
C GLN A 85 12.47 -13.50 10.16
N VAL A 86 13.00 -12.33 10.54
CA VAL A 86 12.94 -11.84 11.94
C VAL A 86 11.49 -11.62 12.36
N ALA A 87 10.65 -11.04 11.49
CA ALA A 87 9.23 -10.88 11.73
C ALA A 87 8.52 -12.23 11.87
N TYR A 88 8.83 -13.21 11.01
CA TYR A 88 8.27 -14.55 11.12
C TYR A 88 8.60 -15.20 12.46
N ALA A 89 9.86 -15.17 12.87
CA ALA A 89 10.29 -15.69 14.15
C ALA A 89 9.61 -14.95 15.33
N PHE A 90 9.49 -13.63 15.25
CA PHE A 90 8.82 -12.81 16.25
C PHE A 90 7.34 -13.21 16.42
N PHE A 91 6.63 -13.41 15.34
CA PHE A 91 5.20 -13.72 15.40
C PHE A 91 4.90 -15.20 15.71
N PHE A 92 5.73 -16.15 15.22
CA PHE A 92 5.33 -17.57 15.18
C PHE A 92 6.25 -18.52 15.93
N ASP A 93 7.53 -18.17 16.19
CA ASP A 93 8.48 -19.13 16.76
C ASP A 93 8.74 -18.90 18.26
N LEU A 94 8.37 -17.75 18.81
CA LEU A 94 8.68 -17.36 20.19
C LEU A 94 7.50 -17.46 21.16
N GLY A 95 6.41 -18.11 20.75
CA GLY A 95 5.23 -18.29 21.61
C GLY A 95 4.37 -17.04 21.82
N ASN A 96 4.58 -15.99 21.03
CA ASN A 96 3.70 -14.83 21.03
C ASN A 96 2.33 -15.15 20.42
N ASP A 97 1.29 -14.38 20.77
CA ASP A 97 0.00 -14.45 20.09
C ASP A 97 -0.07 -13.43 18.92
N PRO A 98 0.03 -13.89 17.64
CA PRO A 98 -0.01 -13.03 16.48
C PRO A 98 -1.25 -12.15 16.40
N ARG A 99 -2.41 -12.67 16.83
CA ARG A 99 -3.68 -11.91 16.77
C ARG A 99 -3.68 -10.74 17.75
N SER A 100 -3.17 -10.97 18.96
CA SER A 100 -3.03 -9.93 19.97
C SER A 100 -2.07 -8.83 19.52
N LEU A 101 -0.91 -9.22 18.95
CA LEU A 101 0.07 -8.27 18.41
C LEU A 101 -0.53 -7.41 17.30
N LEU A 102 -1.18 -8.03 16.33
CA LEU A 102 -1.85 -7.33 15.23
C LEU A 102 -2.94 -6.38 15.73
N LEU A 103 -3.79 -6.82 16.65
CA LEU A 103 -4.87 -5.99 17.20
C LEU A 103 -4.31 -4.73 17.87
N GLN A 104 -3.31 -4.86 18.72
CA GLN A 104 -2.67 -3.73 19.40
C GLN A 104 -2.12 -2.72 18.39
N CYS A 105 -1.36 -3.19 17.40
CA CYS A 105 -0.72 -2.32 16.42
C CYS A 105 -1.74 -1.68 15.44
N ARG A 106 -2.73 -2.44 14.97
CA ARG A 106 -3.79 -1.96 14.08
C ARG A 106 -4.66 -0.88 14.74
N THR A 107 -4.94 -1.03 16.03
CA THR A 107 -5.69 -0.01 16.80
C THR A 107 -4.94 1.33 16.84
N MET A 108 -3.62 1.32 16.91
CA MET A 108 -2.83 2.56 16.88
C MET A 108 -2.89 3.24 15.51
N VAL A 109 -2.87 2.49 14.42
CA VAL A 109 -2.98 3.07 13.06
C VAL A 109 -4.35 3.69 12.82
N LEU A 110 -5.40 3.13 13.42
CA LEU A 110 -6.77 3.65 13.33
C LEU A 110 -6.89 5.12 13.74
N VAL A 111 -6.01 5.61 14.63
CA VAL A 111 -5.94 7.03 15.03
C VAL A 111 -5.69 7.92 13.80
N PHE A 112 -4.79 7.52 12.88
CA PHE A 112 -4.56 8.26 11.63
C PHE A 112 -5.77 8.20 10.68
N GLY A 113 -6.48 7.07 10.65
CA GLY A 113 -7.71 6.93 9.87
C GLY A 113 -8.79 7.90 10.36
N VAL A 114 -9.03 7.96 11.66
CA VAL A 114 -9.98 8.89 12.30
C VAL A 114 -9.54 10.34 12.10
N ALA A 115 -8.25 10.65 12.27
CA ALA A 115 -7.71 11.98 12.03
C ALA A 115 -7.87 12.42 10.57
N THR A 116 -7.66 11.52 9.61
CA THR A 116 -7.91 11.79 8.18
C THR A 116 -9.38 12.10 7.92
N GLY A 117 -10.30 11.32 8.50
CA GLY A 117 -11.73 11.59 8.41
C GLY A 117 -12.12 12.96 8.98
N LEU A 118 -11.53 13.36 10.11
CA LEU A 118 -11.71 14.69 10.68
C LEU A 118 -11.17 15.80 9.76
N LEU A 119 -9.99 15.61 9.17
CA LEU A 119 -9.41 16.55 8.21
C LEU A 119 -10.30 16.70 6.98
N VAL A 120 -10.80 15.59 6.43
CA VAL A 120 -11.73 15.58 5.29
C VAL A 120 -13.01 16.36 5.66
N PHE A 121 -13.60 16.10 6.84
CA PHE A 121 -14.78 16.80 7.30
C PHE A 121 -14.52 18.32 7.46
N PHE A 122 -13.48 18.72 8.20
CA PHE A 122 -13.22 20.11 8.49
C PHE A 122 -12.82 20.89 7.24
N TYR A 123 -12.00 20.32 6.36
CA TYR A 123 -11.58 20.97 5.14
C TYR A 123 -12.79 21.15 4.18
N SER A 124 -13.59 20.11 4.01
CA SER A 124 -14.80 20.20 3.18
C SER A 124 -15.83 21.17 3.78
N ARG A 125 -15.98 21.18 5.11
CA ARG A 125 -16.86 22.14 5.79
C ARG A 125 -16.39 23.58 5.57
N ASP A 126 -15.10 23.84 5.59
CA ASP A 126 -14.54 25.18 5.32
C ASP A 126 -14.84 25.65 3.89
N LEU A 127 -14.95 24.72 2.90
CA LEU A 127 -15.21 25.02 1.49
C LEU A 127 -16.71 25.06 1.17
N PHE A 128 -17.48 24.11 1.69
CA PHE A 128 -18.86 23.81 1.23
C PHE A 128 -19.90 23.78 2.37
N GLY A 129 -19.52 24.23 3.55
CA GLY A 129 -20.39 24.26 4.72
C GLY A 129 -20.61 22.87 5.35
N ASN A 130 -21.45 22.84 6.37
CA ASN A 130 -21.68 21.66 7.19
C ASN A 130 -22.16 20.43 6.40
N LEU A 131 -23.06 20.62 5.43
CA LEU A 131 -23.57 19.55 4.60
C LEU A 131 -22.45 18.97 3.71
N GLY A 132 -21.60 19.83 3.14
CA GLY A 132 -20.44 19.40 2.37
C GLY A 132 -19.49 18.55 3.20
N GLY A 133 -19.19 18.99 4.44
CA GLY A 133 -18.37 18.22 5.37
C GLY A 133 -18.95 16.82 5.66
N LEU A 134 -20.28 16.73 5.92
CA LEU A 134 -20.92 15.44 6.18
C LEU A 134 -20.91 14.52 4.95
N ILE A 135 -21.18 15.06 3.74
CA ILE A 135 -21.11 14.28 2.51
C ILE A 135 -19.72 13.72 2.31
N SER A 136 -18.68 14.56 2.43
CA SER A 136 -17.29 14.15 2.28
C SER A 136 -16.88 13.08 3.30
N LEU A 137 -17.26 13.25 4.56
CA LEU A 137 -16.99 12.28 5.61
C LEU A 137 -17.71 10.95 5.34
N THR A 138 -18.98 10.99 4.90
CA THR A 138 -19.72 9.78 4.56
C THR A 138 -19.05 9.01 3.44
N LEU A 139 -18.60 9.69 2.37
CA LEU A 139 -17.90 9.06 1.26
C LEU A 139 -16.53 8.48 1.69
N PHE A 140 -15.82 9.18 2.57
CA PHE A 140 -14.54 8.71 3.12
C PHE A 140 -14.73 7.43 3.94
N ILE A 141 -15.64 7.42 4.92
CA ILE A 141 -15.85 6.27 5.81
C ILE A 141 -16.45 5.04 5.12
N SER A 142 -17.09 5.23 3.97
CA SER A 142 -17.66 4.16 3.14
C SER A 142 -16.78 3.79 1.95
N SER A 143 -15.51 4.14 1.98
CA SER A 143 -14.52 3.69 0.99
C SER A 143 -13.85 2.41 1.46
N SER A 144 -13.93 1.32 0.67
CA SER A 144 -13.26 0.05 1.00
C SER A 144 -11.77 0.24 1.23
N SER A 145 -11.09 1.08 0.44
CA SER A 145 -9.65 1.35 0.62
C SER A 145 -9.37 2.14 1.90
N MET A 146 -10.19 3.15 2.24
CA MET A 146 -10.00 3.91 3.49
C MET A 146 -10.29 3.06 4.73
N LEU A 147 -11.25 2.14 4.66
CA LEU A 147 -11.55 1.17 5.71
C LEU A 147 -10.40 0.18 5.91
N LEU A 148 -9.85 -0.35 4.82
CA LEU A 148 -8.73 -1.29 4.87
C LEU A 148 -7.49 -0.64 5.51
N PHE A 149 -6.98 0.41 4.86
CA PHE A 149 -5.71 1.04 5.27
C PHE A 149 -5.84 1.85 6.57
N GLY A 150 -7.06 2.16 7.00
CA GLY A 150 -7.33 2.79 8.28
C GLY A 150 -7.03 1.93 9.50
N ALA A 151 -6.98 0.61 9.33
CA ALA A 151 -6.67 -0.34 10.40
C ALA A 151 -5.62 -1.37 9.96
N MET A 152 -4.66 -0.99 9.13
CA MET A 152 -3.53 -1.81 8.68
C MET A 152 -2.22 -1.10 8.99
N VAL A 153 -1.24 -1.83 9.52
CA VAL A 153 0.08 -1.25 9.84
C VAL A 153 0.88 -1.09 8.55
N SER A 154 0.65 0.06 7.91
CA SER A 154 1.28 0.45 6.65
C SER A 154 1.39 1.97 6.55
N THR A 155 2.26 2.46 5.67
CA THR A 155 2.52 3.90 5.52
C THR A 155 1.38 4.69 4.88
N GLU A 156 0.42 4.04 4.27
CA GLU A 156 -0.60 4.66 3.42
C GLU A 156 -1.49 5.64 4.19
N MET A 157 -2.06 5.21 5.33
CA MET A 157 -2.96 6.09 6.09
C MET A 157 -2.22 7.22 6.79
N THR A 158 -0.99 7.00 7.24
CA THR A 158 -0.15 8.08 7.81
C THR A 158 0.15 9.15 6.76
N VAL A 159 0.46 8.76 5.52
CA VAL A 159 0.67 9.71 4.41
C VAL A 159 -0.63 10.43 4.03
N CYS A 160 -1.76 9.72 3.93
CA CYS A 160 -3.05 10.36 3.67
C CYS A 160 -3.37 11.47 4.67
N CYS A 161 -3.15 11.20 5.96
CA CYS A 161 -3.37 12.15 7.04
C CYS A 161 -2.40 13.34 6.97
N THR A 162 -1.11 13.03 6.94
CA THR A 162 -0.06 14.05 7.07
C THR A 162 0.07 14.93 5.83
N LEU A 163 -0.12 14.38 4.63
CA LEU A 163 -0.07 15.12 3.37
C LEU A 163 -1.27 16.08 3.24
N LEU A 164 -2.51 15.59 3.48
CA LEU A 164 -3.69 16.45 3.46
C LEU A 164 -3.59 17.56 4.50
N GLY A 165 -3.15 17.21 5.72
CA GLY A 165 -2.94 18.16 6.81
C GLY A 165 -1.88 19.21 6.49
N SER A 166 -0.74 18.80 5.91
CA SER A 166 0.33 19.70 5.47
C SER A 166 -0.18 20.69 4.43
N VAL A 167 -0.84 20.19 3.38
CA VAL A 167 -1.40 21.04 2.31
C VAL A 167 -2.41 22.05 2.86
N TRP A 168 -3.29 21.63 3.74
CA TRP A 168 -4.28 22.51 4.37
C TRP A 168 -3.65 23.56 5.27
N CYS A 169 -2.70 23.17 6.14
CA CYS A 169 -2.02 24.07 7.06
C CYS A 169 -1.15 25.09 6.30
N ILE A 170 -0.37 24.64 5.30
CA ILE A 170 0.46 25.51 4.46
C ILE A 170 -0.43 26.52 3.71
N TRP A 171 -1.53 26.10 3.11
CA TRP A 171 -2.45 27.00 2.42
C TRP A 171 -2.98 28.12 3.35
N ARG A 172 -3.40 27.74 4.55
CA ARG A 172 -3.88 28.71 5.55
C ARG A 172 -2.77 29.64 6.04
N LEU A 173 -1.54 29.12 6.14
CA LEU A 173 -0.36 29.88 6.53
C LEU A 173 0.00 30.94 5.48
N LEU A 174 -0.08 30.61 4.17
CA LEU A 174 0.18 31.55 3.07
C LEU A 174 -0.79 32.75 3.04
N HIS A 175 -1.92 32.70 3.74
CA HIS A 175 -2.90 33.79 3.78
C HIS A 175 -2.85 34.59 5.09
N CYS A 176 -2.58 33.92 6.20
CA CYS A 176 -2.55 34.57 7.48
C CYS A 176 -1.59 33.82 8.40
N ILE A 177 -0.55 34.47 8.86
CA ILE A 177 0.48 33.93 9.72
C ILE A 177 0.08 34.14 11.18
N THR A 178 -0.19 33.05 11.89
CA THR A 178 -0.43 32.99 13.33
C THR A 178 0.40 31.86 13.94
N TRP A 179 0.69 31.91 15.22
CA TRP A 179 1.43 30.85 15.91
C TRP A 179 0.82 29.45 15.71
N CYS A 180 -0.51 29.32 15.83
CA CYS A 180 -1.19 28.04 15.61
C CYS A 180 -1.02 27.50 14.19
N ARG A 181 -1.01 28.38 13.17
CA ARG A 181 -0.82 27.96 11.77
C ARG A 181 0.63 27.59 11.47
N VAL A 182 1.59 28.35 12.02
CA VAL A 182 3.02 27.98 11.92
C VAL A 182 3.26 26.64 12.59
N LEU A 183 2.83 26.48 13.85
CA LEU A 183 3.02 25.22 14.58
C LEU A 183 2.30 24.06 13.89
N GLY A 184 1.05 24.23 13.46
CA GLY A 184 0.30 23.19 12.75
C GLY A 184 0.97 22.77 11.45
N SER A 185 1.51 23.72 10.64
CA SER A 185 2.21 23.40 9.40
C SER A 185 3.55 22.68 9.66
N LEU A 186 4.29 23.08 10.69
CA LEU A 186 5.53 22.41 11.11
C LEU A 186 5.27 20.99 11.58
N VAL A 187 4.28 20.78 12.45
CA VAL A 187 3.92 19.45 12.98
C VAL A 187 3.51 18.50 11.84
N PHE A 188 2.57 18.93 10.97
CA PHE A 188 2.16 18.08 9.86
C PHE A 188 3.31 17.79 8.87
N LEU A 189 4.17 18.77 8.61
CA LEU A 189 5.35 18.55 7.75
C LEU A 189 6.35 17.59 8.41
N GLY A 190 6.66 17.74 9.70
CA GLY A 190 7.55 16.84 10.43
C GLY A 190 7.03 15.40 10.42
N LEU A 191 5.73 15.20 10.67
CA LEU A 191 5.09 13.89 10.55
C LEU A 191 5.11 13.35 9.11
N LEU A 192 4.95 14.22 8.12
CA LEU A 192 4.94 13.84 6.71
C LEU A 192 6.31 13.32 6.25
N VAL A 193 7.41 14.00 6.59
CA VAL A 193 8.76 13.56 6.18
C VAL A 193 9.18 12.25 6.83
N LEU A 194 8.60 11.92 7.99
CA LEU A 194 8.79 10.63 8.67
C LEU A 194 7.83 9.53 8.19
N SER A 195 6.82 9.87 7.38
CA SER A 195 5.80 8.89 6.93
C SER A 195 6.23 8.08 5.72
N LYS A 196 6.76 8.72 4.68
CA LYS A 196 7.14 8.04 3.42
C LYS A 196 7.98 8.96 2.53
N LEU A 197 8.83 8.38 1.68
CA LEU A 197 9.64 9.15 0.73
C LEU A 197 8.82 10.05 -0.21
N SER A 198 7.59 9.63 -0.57
CA SER A 198 6.67 10.45 -1.38
C SER A 198 6.30 11.79 -0.73
N SER A 199 6.68 12.03 0.53
CA SER A 199 6.59 13.33 1.22
C SER A 199 7.27 14.46 0.45
N VAL A 200 8.30 14.17 -0.35
CA VAL A 200 8.98 15.16 -1.19
C VAL A 200 8.04 15.90 -2.16
N LEU A 201 6.90 15.29 -2.52
CA LEU A 201 5.89 15.89 -3.39
C LEU A 201 5.20 17.11 -2.77
N ILE A 202 5.34 17.33 -1.47
CA ILE A 202 4.87 18.58 -0.83
C ILE A 202 5.60 19.80 -1.38
N LEU A 203 6.83 19.65 -1.87
CA LEU A 203 7.62 20.76 -2.42
C LEU A 203 7.01 21.35 -3.71
N PRO A 204 6.78 20.58 -4.79
CA PRO A 204 6.12 21.10 -5.98
C PRO A 204 4.69 21.56 -5.71
N VAL A 205 3.94 20.89 -4.83
CA VAL A 205 2.60 21.35 -4.41
C VAL A 205 2.72 22.74 -3.77
N THR A 206 3.61 22.92 -2.79
CA THR A 206 3.82 24.20 -2.11
C THR A 206 4.27 25.29 -3.08
N ALA A 207 5.17 24.97 -4.02
CA ALA A 207 5.59 25.91 -5.06
C ALA A 207 4.40 26.42 -5.91
N CYS A 208 3.51 25.52 -6.34
CA CYS A 208 2.27 25.88 -7.03
C CYS A 208 1.38 26.82 -6.19
N LEU A 209 1.25 26.53 -4.88
CA LEU A 209 0.43 27.33 -3.96
C LEU A 209 1.01 28.73 -3.74
N VAL A 210 2.34 28.83 -3.56
CA VAL A 210 3.05 30.11 -3.40
C VAL A 210 2.92 30.93 -4.69
N ALA A 211 3.16 30.33 -5.85
CA ALA A 211 3.00 30.98 -7.14
C ALA A 211 1.60 31.55 -7.35
N ALA A 212 0.56 30.75 -7.05
CA ALA A 212 -0.83 31.17 -7.13
C ALA A 212 -1.17 32.30 -6.14
N LYS A 213 -0.63 32.25 -4.93
CA LYS A 213 -0.80 33.31 -3.92
C LYS A 213 -0.19 34.62 -4.37
N LEU A 214 1.04 34.59 -4.87
CA LEU A 214 1.75 35.78 -5.35
C LEU A 214 1.09 36.34 -6.63
N ALA A 215 0.68 35.49 -7.58
CA ALA A 215 -0.03 35.88 -8.78
C ALA A 215 -1.37 36.56 -8.46
N GLY A 216 -2.09 36.07 -7.46
CA GLY A 216 -3.37 36.62 -7.02
C GLY A 216 -3.31 38.02 -6.38
N GLY A 217 -2.12 38.51 -6.03
CA GLY A 217 -1.88 39.88 -5.51
C GLY A 217 -2.60 40.18 -4.18
N ARG A 218 -3.00 39.15 -3.43
CA ARG A 218 -3.77 39.30 -2.19
C ARG A 218 -2.85 39.59 -1.01
N PRO A 219 -3.26 40.47 -0.05
CA PRO A 219 -2.45 40.79 1.09
C PRO A 219 -2.18 39.56 1.94
N LEU A 220 -1.04 39.54 2.61
CA LEU A 220 -0.69 38.57 3.63
C LEU A 220 -0.93 39.18 5.00
N GLU A 221 -1.75 38.51 5.81
CA GLU A 221 -2.01 38.91 7.18
C GLU A 221 -0.93 38.32 8.11
N TRP A 222 -0.43 39.15 9.02
CA TRP A 222 0.58 38.76 10.01
C TRP A 222 0.08 39.04 11.42
N HIS A 223 0.03 38.04 12.27
CA HIS A 223 -0.46 38.09 13.63
C HIS A 223 0.48 37.37 14.64
N LEU A 224 1.79 37.39 14.42
CA LEU A 224 2.77 36.89 15.40
C LEU A 224 3.16 37.95 16.46
N GLY A 225 2.55 39.10 16.40
CA GLY A 225 2.70 40.26 17.30
C GLY A 225 1.64 41.26 16.92
N SER A 226 2.00 42.57 16.80
CA SER A 226 1.05 43.56 16.26
C SER A 226 0.57 43.20 14.89
N PRO A 227 -0.76 43.25 14.59
CA PRO A 227 -1.31 42.92 13.30
C PRO A 227 -0.71 43.78 12.19
N ARG A 228 -0.26 43.14 11.10
CA ARG A 228 0.31 43.79 9.93
C ARG A 228 -0.23 43.15 8.65
N TRP A 229 -0.31 43.92 7.57
CA TRP A 229 -0.71 43.46 6.23
C TRP A 229 0.39 43.76 5.23
N PHE A 230 0.85 42.74 4.54
CA PHE A 230 1.87 42.85 3.51
C PHE A 230 1.19 42.79 2.13
N HIS A 231 1.16 43.96 1.41
CA HIS A 231 0.56 44.07 0.10
C HIS A 231 1.59 43.82 -1.03
N SER A 232 2.86 44.16 -0.79
CA SER A 232 3.93 44.00 -1.76
C SER A 232 4.22 42.50 -2.03
N ARG A 233 4.24 42.08 -3.28
CA ARG A 233 4.61 40.72 -3.70
C ARG A 233 6.05 40.36 -3.28
N SER A 234 6.99 41.31 -3.36
CA SER A 234 8.38 41.10 -2.95
C SER A 234 8.48 40.86 -1.44
N ALA A 235 7.76 41.61 -0.60
CA ALA A 235 7.73 41.39 0.82
C ALA A 235 7.10 40.03 1.18
N GLN A 236 5.99 39.67 0.51
CA GLN A 236 5.39 38.31 0.68
C GLN A 236 6.36 37.20 0.25
N ALA A 237 7.04 37.35 -0.89
CA ALA A 237 8.02 36.35 -1.37
C ALA A 237 9.18 36.19 -0.37
N GLY A 238 9.70 37.29 0.21
CA GLY A 238 10.71 37.24 1.27
C GLY A 238 10.23 36.48 2.52
N ILE A 239 9.00 36.74 2.95
CA ILE A 239 8.39 36.03 4.09
C ILE A 239 8.22 34.54 3.76
N PHE A 240 7.76 34.20 2.56
CA PHE A 240 7.59 32.80 2.13
C PHE A 240 8.93 32.07 2.01
N ALA A 241 10.00 32.76 1.57
CA ALA A 241 11.35 32.22 1.57
C ALA A 241 11.83 31.95 3.02
N GLY A 242 11.60 32.84 3.95
CA GLY A 242 11.89 32.64 5.38
C GLY A 242 11.10 31.44 5.97
N LEU A 243 9.81 31.34 5.64
CA LEU A 243 9.00 30.19 6.03
C LEU A 243 9.51 28.89 5.40
N PHE A 244 9.92 28.89 4.15
CA PHE A 244 10.50 27.73 3.50
C PHE A 244 11.77 27.25 4.21
N VAL A 245 12.68 28.16 4.55
CA VAL A 245 13.88 27.84 5.34
C VAL A 245 13.51 27.28 6.70
N LEU A 246 12.57 27.91 7.42
CA LEU A 246 12.08 27.43 8.72
C LEU A 246 11.53 25.99 8.62
N HIS A 247 10.67 25.72 7.63
CA HIS A 247 10.09 24.38 7.43
C HIS A 247 11.15 23.36 7.01
N GLY A 248 12.12 23.74 6.18
CA GLY A 248 13.26 22.88 5.79
C GLY A 248 14.12 22.51 7.00
N LEU A 249 14.50 23.49 7.82
CA LEU A 249 15.26 23.26 9.04
C LEU A 249 14.47 22.39 10.05
N PHE A 250 13.18 22.63 10.20
CA PHE A 250 12.35 21.85 11.08
C PHE A 250 12.21 20.40 10.57
N GLY A 251 11.98 20.18 9.26
CA GLY A 251 11.92 18.85 8.67
C GLY A 251 13.25 18.09 8.83
N TRP A 252 14.37 18.77 8.59
CA TRP A 252 15.71 18.24 8.84
C TRP A 252 15.90 17.87 10.32
N ALA A 253 15.54 18.76 11.24
CA ALA A 253 15.63 18.50 12.67
C ALA A 253 14.68 17.36 13.10
N ALA A 254 13.48 17.24 12.50
CA ALA A 254 12.56 16.14 12.78
C ALA A 254 13.14 14.79 12.36
N VAL A 255 13.83 14.72 11.21
CA VAL A 255 14.57 13.51 10.80
C VAL A 255 15.64 13.22 11.84
N TRP A 256 16.51 14.17 12.19
CA TRP A 256 17.57 13.94 13.17
C TRP A 256 17.02 13.56 14.55
N ALA A 257 15.95 14.20 15.02
CA ALA A 257 15.30 13.85 16.29
C ALA A 257 14.76 12.41 16.29
N HIS A 258 14.25 11.94 15.13
CA HIS A 258 13.80 10.56 14.99
C HIS A 258 14.93 9.55 15.16
N TYR A 259 16.14 9.90 14.76
CA TYR A 259 17.36 9.09 14.89
C TYR A 259 18.18 9.43 16.15
N ASP A 260 17.55 10.08 17.17
CA ASP A 260 18.17 10.49 18.45
C ASP A 260 19.43 11.34 18.25
N PHE A 261 19.47 12.17 17.21
CA PHE A 261 20.62 12.98 16.78
C PHE A 261 21.90 12.16 16.55
N ARG A 262 21.77 10.90 16.20
CA ARG A 262 22.87 9.96 15.93
C ARG A 262 23.00 9.73 14.43
N TYR A 263 24.23 9.80 13.91
CA TYR A 263 24.49 9.51 12.49
C TYR A 263 24.39 8.01 12.20
N VAL A 264 25.08 7.18 13.00
CA VAL A 264 25.13 5.72 12.82
C VAL A 264 23.79 5.05 13.16
N ALA A 265 23.43 4.05 12.40
CA ALA A 265 22.15 3.37 12.54
C ALA A 265 22.02 2.50 13.78
N SER A 266 23.15 2.03 14.36
CA SER A 266 23.17 1.26 15.61
C SER A 266 23.77 2.08 16.76
N PRO A 267 23.26 1.96 17.99
CA PRO A 267 23.87 2.57 19.18
C PRO A 267 25.20 1.93 19.52
N ASN A 268 25.44 0.70 19.10
CA ASN A 268 26.67 -0.04 19.30
C ASN A 268 27.28 -0.46 17.95
N PRO A 269 28.17 0.34 17.36
CA PRO A 269 28.78 0.05 16.05
C PRO A 269 29.59 -1.25 16.01
N SER A 270 30.04 -1.74 17.16
CA SER A 270 30.79 -3.00 17.29
C SER A 270 29.92 -4.26 17.34
N ASP A 271 28.60 -4.11 17.52
CA ASP A 271 27.70 -5.26 17.47
C ASP A 271 27.72 -5.92 16.09
N PRO A 272 27.86 -7.25 16.01
CA PRO A 272 27.71 -7.96 14.76
C PRO A 272 26.30 -7.68 14.24
N GLY A 273 26.21 -7.08 13.09
CA GLY A 273 24.93 -6.68 12.52
C GLY A 273 25.03 -6.33 11.05
N ILE A 274 23.89 -5.94 10.54
CA ILE A 274 23.68 -5.57 9.15
C ILE A 274 24.62 -4.42 8.79
N ALA A 275 25.51 -4.65 7.83
CA ALA A 275 26.27 -3.57 7.22
C ALA A 275 25.44 -2.90 6.13
N PHE A 276 25.30 -1.59 6.18
CA PHE A 276 24.80 -0.84 5.04
C PHE A 276 25.89 -0.76 3.97
N LEU A 277 25.80 -1.64 2.98
CA LEU A 277 26.72 -1.65 1.84
C LEU A 277 26.25 -0.60 0.83
N PRO A 278 27.10 0.40 0.50
CA PRO A 278 26.71 1.54 -0.35
C PRO A 278 26.28 1.19 -1.78
N HIS A 279 26.58 0.00 -2.29
CA HIS A 279 26.51 -0.32 -3.71
C HIS A 279 25.78 -1.62 -4.08
N GLN A 280 24.86 -2.12 -3.23
CA GLN A 280 24.09 -3.33 -3.54
C GLN A 280 22.85 -3.09 -4.45
N HIS A 281 22.65 -1.84 -4.92
CA HIS A 281 21.43 -1.45 -5.65
C HIS A 281 21.75 -1.11 -7.11
N ASP A 282 20.73 -1.19 -7.97
CA ASP A 282 20.85 -0.74 -9.36
C ASP A 282 21.26 0.74 -9.41
N PRO A 283 22.01 1.14 -10.46
CA PRO A 283 22.50 2.50 -10.57
C PRO A 283 21.32 3.48 -10.59
N ILE A 284 21.27 4.35 -9.60
CA ILE A 284 20.40 5.53 -9.57
C ILE A 284 21.03 6.65 -10.42
N ASP A 285 20.23 7.68 -10.75
CA ASP A 285 20.75 8.87 -11.46
C ASP A 285 22.08 9.33 -10.84
N PRO A 286 23.15 9.54 -11.64
CA PRO A 286 24.46 9.95 -11.14
C PRO A 286 24.42 11.18 -10.24
N ARG A 287 23.53 12.14 -10.51
CA ARG A 287 23.38 13.36 -9.69
C ARG A 287 22.86 13.05 -8.29
N LEU A 288 21.98 12.06 -8.18
CA LEU A 288 21.48 11.58 -6.89
C LEU A 288 22.57 10.81 -6.14
N THR A 289 23.36 10.02 -6.85
CA THR A 289 24.53 9.32 -6.27
C THR A 289 25.51 10.31 -5.66
N ASP A 290 25.88 11.38 -6.39
CA ASP A 290 26.75 12.45 -5.90
C ASP A 290 26.18 13.13 -4.64
N PHE A 291 24.86 13.38 -4.61
CA PHE A 291 24.19 13.94 -3.44
C PHE A 291 24.25 12.98 -2.23
N PHE A 292 24.01 11.68 -2.41
CA PHE A 292 24.11 10.70 -1.33
C PHE A 292 25.52 10.56 -0.79
N GLU A 293 26.52 10.53 -1.67
CA GLU A 293 27.92 10.49 -1.26
C GLU A 293 28.35 11.74 -0.49
N TRP A 294 27.97 12.92 -0.98
CA TRP A 294 28.19 14.17 -0.28
C TRP A 294 27.52 14.15 1.10
N SER A 295 26.25 13.74 1.15
CA SER A 295 25.47 13.71 2.39
C SER A 295 26.06 12.75 3.43
N ARG A 296 26.62 11.61 2.99
CA ARG A 296 27.35 10.69 3.87
C ARG A 296 28.64 11.32 4.41
N ARG A 297 29.44 11.93 3.54
CA ARG A 297 30.70 12.60 3.94
C ARG A 297 30.45 13.76 4.91
N ALA A 298 29.42 14.54 4.66
CA ALA A 298 29.07 15.70 5.47
C ALA A 298 28.23 15.34 6.71
N HIS A 299 27.84 14.09 6.89
CA HIS A 299 26.86 13.66 7.90
C HIS A 299 25.58 14.54 7.85
N PHE A 300 25.13 14.89 6.64
CA PHE A 300 24.00 15.82 6.47
C PHE A 300 22.67 15.21 6.90
N LEU A 301 22.49 13.92 6.69
CA LEU A 301 21.34 13.12 7.14
C LEU A 301 21.82 11.83 7.80
N PRO A 302 21.03 11.22 8.70
CA PRO A 302 21.36 9.95 9.34
C PRO A 302 21.60 8.84 8.31
N GLU A 303 22.57 7.96 8.61
CA GLU A 303 23.00 6.87 7.72
C GLU A 303 21.85 5.97 7.27
N ALA A 304 20.98 5.53 8.19
CA ALA A 304 19.84 4.68 7.87
C ALA A 304 18.82 5.39 6.97
N TYR A 305 18.57 6.68 7.18
CA TYR A 305 17.68 7.47 6.32
C TYR A 305 18.20 7.56 4.89
N LEU A 306 19.52 7.80 4.73
CA LEU A 306 20.18 7.84 3.41
C LEU A 306 20.10 6.47 2.73
N HIS A 307 20.46 5.40 3.45
CA HIS A 307 20.43 4.03 2.92
C HIS A 307 19.01 3.63 2.48
N GLY A 308 17.99 3.86 3.33
CA GLY A 308 16.60 3.52 3.01
C GLY A 308 16.06 4.30 1.82
N THR A 309 16.44 5.59 1.69
CA THR A 309 16.03 6.42 0.56
C THR A 309 16.67 5.93 -0.76
N GLU A 310 17.96 5.63 -0.74
CA GLU A 310 18.69 5.10 -1.88
C GLU A 310 18.16 3.73 -2.32
N TRP A 311 17.87 2.85 -1.36
CA TRP A 311 17.26 1.54 -1.62
C TRP A 311 15.91 1.66 -2.33
N ILE A 312 15.01 2.56 -1.89
CA ILE A 312 13.72 2.77 -2.54
C ILE A 312 13.91 3.27 -3.98
N LEU A 313 14.84 4.18 -4.20
CA LEU A 313 15.09 4.73 -5.54
C LEU A 313 15.68 3.70 -6.49
N GLY A 314 16.57 2.81 -6.01
CA GLY A 314 17.21 1.78 -6.82
C GLY A 314 16.40 0.49 -7.01
N SER A 315 15.37 0.23 -6.18
CA SER A 315 14.61 -1.04 -6.25
C SER A 315 13.40 -1.00 -7.20
N ASN A 316 13.04 0.18 -7.71
CA ASN A 316 11.78 0.38 -8.45
C ASN A 316 11.70 -0.38 -9.79
N GLU A 317 12.83 -0.65 -10.45
CA GLU A 317 12.86 -1.23 -11.80
C GLU A 317 12.82 -2.77 -11.81
N ARG A 318 12.95 -3.43 -10.66
CA ARG A 318 13.16 -4.89 -10.57
C ARG A 318 11.87 -5.70 -10.48
N GLN A 319 10.73 -5.09 -10.22
CA GLN A 319 9.50 -5.83 -9.98
C GLN A 319 8.68 -6.03 -11.24
N ALA A 320 8.24 -7.29 -11.46
CA ALA A 320 7.28 -7.61 -12.50
C ALA A 320 5.91 -7.07 -12.11
N ALA A 321 5.31 -6.25 -12.96
CA ALA A 321 3.95 -5.75 -12.81
C ALA A 321 2.98 -6.59 -13.66
N PHE A 322 1.75 -6.75 -13.16
CA PHE A 322 0.64 -7.37 -13.86
C PHE A 322 -0.53 -6.40 -14.00
N MET A 323 -1.05 -6.28 -15.21
CA MET A 323 -2.22 -5.46 -15.49
C MET A 323 -3.04 -6.09 -16.63
N ASN A 324 -4.27 -6.47 -16.34
CA ASN A 324 -5.26 -6.92 -17.34
C ASN A 324 -4.73 -7.99 -18.31
N GLY A 325 -4.13 -9.05 -17.76
CA GLY A 325 -3.59 -10.17 -18.55
C GLY A 325 -2.23 -9.91 -19.19
N GLN A 326 -1.55 -8.83 -18.86
CA GLN A 326 -0.23 -8.48 -19.37
C GLN A 326 0.81 -8.34 -18.26
N TRP A 327 2.07 -8.59 -18.60
CA TRP A 327 3.21 -8.49 -17.67
C TRP A 327 4.26 -7.55 -18.23
N LYS A 328 4.89 -6.77 -17.37
CA LYS A 328 5.99 -5.88 -17.73
C LYS A 328 6.86 -5.55 -16.52
N PHE A 329 8.20 -5.58 -16.70
CA PHE A 329 9.11 -4.94 -15.76
C PHE A 329 9.05 -3.41 -15.94
N GLY A 330 9.14 -2.64 -14.84
CA GLY A 330 8.99 -1.19 -14.88
C GLY A 330 7.56 -0.70 -15.21
N GLY A 331 6.59 -1.61 -15.31
CA GLY A 331 5.16 -1.29 -15.40
C GLY A 331 4.73 -0.43 -16.61
N TRP A 332 3.61 0.29 -16.45
CA TRP A 332 2.97 1.11 -17.47
C TRP A 332 2.58 2.48 -16.92
N ARG A 333 2.72 3.52 -17.72
CA ARG A 333 2.18 4.86 -17.39
C ARG A 333 0.66 4.84 -17.18
N THR A 334 -0.04 3.89 -17.78
CA THR A 334 -1.49 3.69 -17.65
C THR A 334 -1.89 2.89 -16.42
N PHE A 335 -0.94 2.34 -15.66
CA PHE A 335 -1.24 1.46 -14.51
C PHE A 335 -2.10 2.16 -13.45
N PHE A 336 -1.69 3.33 -12.94
CA PHE A 336 -2.46 4.02 -11.92
C PHE A 336 -3.80 4.56 -12.41
N PRO A 337 -3.92 5.18 -13.61
CA PRO A 337 -5.23 5.47 -14.19
C PRO A 337 -6.14 4.25 -14.29
N TYR A 338 -5.61 3.11 -14.73
CA TYR A 338 -6.37 1.86 -14.79
C TYR A 338 -6.73 1.34 -13.40
N ALA A 339 -5.78 1.31 -12.45
CA ALA A 339 -6.01 0.88 -11.09
C ALA A 339 -7.07 1.75 -10.39
N ILE A 340 -7.04 3.07 -10.58
CA ILE A 340 -8.06 4.00 -10.09
C ILE A 340 -9.43 3.64 -10.68
N TRP A 341 -9.50 3.39 -11.98
CA TRP A 341 -10.75 3.03 -12.66
C TRP A 341 -11.36 1.73 -12.11
N VAL A 342 -10.56 0.67 -11.98
CA VAL A 342 -11.08 -0.65 -11.56
C VAL A 342 -11.30 -0.76 -10.05
N LYS A 343 -10.65 0.10 -9.23
CA LYS A 343 -10.75 0.10 -7.76
C LYS A 343 -11.68 1.16 -7.20
N THR A 344 -12.11 2.13 -8.01
CA THR A 344 -13.01 3.18 -7.55
C THR A 344 -14.48 2.77 -7.75
N HIS A 345 -15.29 3.02 -6.74
CA HIS A 345 -16.74 2.73 -6.83
C HIS A 345 -17.39 3.62 -7.90
N PRO A 346 -18.18 3.05 -8.86
CA PRO A 346 -18.76 3.83 -9.96
C PRO A 346 -19.62 5.00 -9.49
N ALA A 347 -20.36 4.82 -8.39
CA ALA A 347 -21.16 5.90 -7.81
C ALA A 347 -20.31 7.11 -7.41
N LEU A 348 -19.07 6.91 -6.91
CA LEU A 348 -18.16 8.01 -6.58
C LEU A 348 -17.81 8.82 -7.84
N ILE A 349 -17.51 8.14 -8.95
CA ILE A 349 -17.19 8.80 -10.23
C ILE A 349 -18.35 9.67 -10.68
N VAL A 350 -19.59 9.13 -10.66
CA VAL A 350 -20.80 9.88 -11.01
C VAL A 350 -21.03 11.04 -10.03
N LEU A 351 -20.83 10.84 -8.72
CA LEU A 351 -20.95 11.90 -7.72
C LEU A 351 -19.94 13.03 -7.95
N LEU A 352 -18.71 12.72 -8.38
CA LEU A 352 -17.72 13.74 -8.73
C LEU A 352 -18.13 14.55 -9.97
N LEU A 353 -18.79 13.94 -10.96
CA LEU A 353 -19.37 14.67 -12.07
C LEU A 353 -20.49 15.62 -11.61
N PHE A 354 -21.37 15.15 -10.72
CA PHE A 354 -22.39 16.01 -10.09
C PHE A 354 -21.76 17.14 -9.26
N SER A 355 -20.66 16.86 -8.56
CA SER A 355 -19.90 17.87 -7.82
C SER A 355 -19.34 18.95 -8.74
N PHE A 356 -18.81 18.56 -9.89
CA PHE A 356 -18.31 19.49 -10.88
C PHE A 356 -19.42 20.39 -11.44
N VAL A 357 -20.59 19.84 -11.75
CA VAL A 357 -21.77 20.59 -12.18
C VAL A 357 -22.26 21.54 -11.08
N GLY A 358 -22.28 21.08 -9.84
CA GLY A 358 -22.57 21.91 -8.66
C GLY A 358 -21.60 23.07 -8.50
N TRP A 359 -20.30 22.78 -8.62
CA TRP A 359 -19.20 23.74 -8.62
C TRP A 359 -19.35 24.80 -9.71
N TRP A 360 -19.64 24.38 -10.95
CA TRP A 360 -19.85 25.28 -12.07
C TRP A 360 -21.03 26.21 -11.84
N GLY A 361 -22.12 25.69 -11.25
CA GLY A 361 -23.29 26.48 -10.85
C GLY A 361 -22.96 27.56 -9.80
N LEU A 362 -22.15 27.19 -8.77
CA LEU A 362 -21.69 28.15 -7.76
C LEU A 362 -20.80 29.25 -8.33
N ARG A 363 -19.94 28.92 -9.30
CA ARG A 363 -19.03 29.87 -9.94
C ARG A 363 -19.74 30.96 -10.73
N ARG A 364 -20.94 30.67 -11.28
CA ARG A 364 -21.73 31.60 -12.09
C ARG A 364 -22.61 32.53 -11.27
N ARG A 365 -22.74 32.32 -9.97
CA ARG A 365 -23.57 33.15 -9.09
C ARG A 365 -22.81 34.38 -8.61
N ASN A 366 -23.53 35.51 -8.47
CA ASN A 366 -22.97 36.76 -7.97
C ASN A 366 -22.55 36.64 -6.50
N HIS A 367 -21.47 37.33 -6.14
CA HIS A 367 -20.82 37.28 -4.83
C HIS A 367 -21.76 37.52 -3.63
N GLY A 368 -22.88 38.26 -3.77
CA GLY A 368 -23.84 38.51 -2.71
C GLY A 368 -24.64 37.30 -2.25
N GLU A 369 -25.05 36.44 -3.19
CA GLU A 369 -25.82 35.21 -2.87
C GLU A 369 -24.95 34.12 -2.22
N LEU A 370 -23.65 34.11 -2.49
CA LEU A 370 -22.70 33.13 -1.91
C LEU A 370 -22.47 33.34 -0.41
N THR A 371 -22.60 34.61 0.07
CA THR A 371 -22.43 34.95 1.49
C THR A 371 -23.61 34.50 2.36
N GLU A 372 -24.80 34.41 1.81
CA GLU A 372 -25.99 33.91 2.53
C GLU A 372 -26.03 32.37 2.59
N LEU A 373 -25.49 31.70 1.58
CA LEU A 373 -25.59 30.25 1.37
C LEU A 373 -24.52 29.43 2.08
N LEU A 374 -23.36 30.02 2.30
CA LEU A 374 -22.24 29.37 3.00
C LEU A 374 -21.98 30.16 4.28
N PRO A 375 -22.31 29.62 5.47
CA PRO A 375 -21.97 30.24 6.72
C PRO A 375 -20.44 30.21 6.90
N LEU A 376 -19.80 31.14 6.20
CA LEU A 376 -18.37 31.36 6.24
C LEU A 376 -18.00 31.94 7.61
N ASN A 377 -17.18 31.24 8.34
CA ASN A 377 -16.59 31.79 9.54
C ASN A 377 -15.59 32.90 9.12
N ARG A 378 -16.11 34.14 8.97
CA ARG A 378 -15.39 35.35 8.49
C ARG A 378 -14.12 35.66 9.28
N ALA A 379 -13.98 35.07 10.48
CA ALA A 379 -12.84 35.27 11.35
C ALA A 379 -11.58 34.48 10.94
N LEU A 380 -11.69 33.46 10.08
CA LEU A 380 -10.60 32.55 9.76
C LEU A 380 -9.92 32.78 8.40
N ILE A 381 -10.57 33.51 7.50
CA ILE A 381 -10.03 33.88 6.18
C ILE A 381 -10.30 35.35 5.99
N GLY A 382 -9.26 36.15 5.90
CA GLY A 382 -9.36 37.61 5.80
C GLY A 382 -10.46 38.12 4.86
N ARG A 383 -10.88 39.35 5.07
CA ARG A 383 -12.09 40.04 4.52
C ARG A 383 -12.24 40.05 2.98
N SER A 384 -11.38 39.42 2.19
CA SER A 384 -11.53 39.32 0.72
C SER A 384 -12.41 38.11 0.36
N VAL A 385 -13.46 38.35 -0.44
CA VAL A 385 -14.31 37.30 -1.01
C VAL A 385 -13.50 36.51 -2.04
N GLU A 386 -12.87 35.43 -1.60
CA GLU A 386 -12.08 34.54 -2.45
C GLU A 386 -13.02 33.69 -3.32
N SER A 387 -12.67 33.51 -4.59
CA SER A 387 -13.43 32.58 -5.44
C SER A 387 -13.26 31.15 -4.88
N LEU A 388 -14.34 30.36 -4.91
CA LEU A 388 -14.32 28.97 -4.47
C LEU A 388 -13.19 28.15 -5.15
N SER A 389 -12.93 28.45 -6.45
CA SER A 389 -11.85 27.81 -7.20
C SER A 389 -10.46 28.08 -6.62
N TYR A 390 -10.22 29.31 -6.14
CA TYR A 390 -8.97 29.65 -5.48
C TYR A 390 -8.81 28.94 -4.13
N ARG A 391 -9.87 28.86 -3.35
CA ARG A 391 -9.87 28.18 -2.04
C ARG A 391 -9.65 26.68 -2.14
N ALA A 392 -10.11 26.06 -3.25
CA ALA A 392 -9.92 24.64 -3.51
C ALA A 392 -8.64 24.30 -4.29
N LEU A 393 -7.90 25.32 -4.74
CA LEU A 393 -6.65 25.15 -5.49
C LEU A 393 -5.67 24.16 -4.85
N PRO A 394 -5.47 24.14 -3.50
CA PRO A 394 -4.56 23.19 -2.89
C PRO A 394 -4.92 21.73 -3.16
N LEU A 395 -6.22 21.42 -3.19
CA LEU A 395 -6.69 20.06 -3.47
C LEU A 395 -6.44 19.68 -4.93
N PHE A 396 -6.69 20.61 -5.87
CA PHE A 396 -6.38 20.40 -7.28
C PHE A 396 -4.86 20.29 -7.52
N ALA A 397 -4.05 21.12 -6.89
CA ALA A 397 -2.60 21.04 -6.98
C ALA A 397 -2.08 19.69 -6.44
N LEU A 398 -2.60 19.26 -5.29
CA LEU A 398 -2.24 17.95 -4.73
C LEU A 398 -2.59 16.81 -5.68
N VAL A 399 -3.83 16.75 -6.18
CA VAL A 399 -4.28 15.68 -7.08
C VAL A 399 -3.50 15.71 -8.40
N ALA A 400 -3.24 16.89 -8.97
CA ALA A 400 -2.54 17.04 -10.23
C ALA A 400 -1.06 16.67 -10.11
N VAL A 401 -0.35 17.20 -9.12
CA VAL A 401 1.08 16.92 -8.91
C VAL A 401 1.31 15.46 -8.57
N TYR A 402 0.56 14.93 -7.59
CA TYR A 402 0.70 13.55 -7.19
C TYR A 402 0.31 12.58 -8.32
N GLY A 403 -0.79 12.87 -9.03
CA GLY A 403 -1.24 12.07 -10.17
C GLY A 403 -0.24 12.09 -11.32
N ALA A 404 0.35 13.25 -11.65
CA ALA A 404 1.38 13.36 -12.68
C ALA A 404 2.62 12.51 -12.34
N VAL A 405 3.08 12.55 -11.09
CA VAL A 405 4.21 11.73 -10.64
C VAL A 405 3.84 10.24 -10.63
N ALA A 406 2.65 9.87 -10.16
CA ALA A 406 2.19 8.48 -10.17
C ALA A 406 2.18 7.87 -11.58
N ILE A 407 1.79 8.65 -12.61
CA ILE A 407 1.82 8.19 -14.01
C ILE A 407 3.24 7.91 -14.51
N THR A 408 4.25 8.58 -13.96
CA THR A 408 5.66 8.40 -14.36
C THR A 408 6.42 7.41 -13.50
N TRP A 409 5.80 6.87 -12.45
CA TRP A 409 6.45 5.96 -11.51
C TRP A 409 6.42 4.53 -12.03
N ASP A 410 7.57 3.85 -12.01
CA ASP A 410 7.74 2.49 -12.54
C ASP A 410 7.35 1.39 -11.53
N LEU A 411 7.15 1.71 -10.24
CA LEU A 411 6.68 0.77 -9.21
C LEU A 411 5.17 0.52 -9.32
N ASN A 412 4.78 -0.43 -10.17
CA ASN A 412 3.39 -0.74 -10.50
C ASN A 412 2.89 -2.01 -9.77
N ILE A 413 3.05 -2.07 -8.44
CA ILE A 413 2.69 -3.24 -7.64
C ILE A 413 1.35 -3.12 -6.93
N GLY A 414 0.79 -1.91 -6.78
CA GLY A 414 -0.47 -1.77 -6.05
C GLY A 414 -1.15 -0.41 -6.15
N PHE A 415 -2.46 -0.46 -6.15
CA PHE A 415 -3.35 0.71 -6.07
C PHE A 415 -3.05 1.61 -4.85
N ARG A 416 -2.50 1.03 -3.77
CA ARG A 416 -2.16 1.74 -2.52
C ARG A 416 -1.29 2.97 -2.73
N HIS A 417 -0.45 2.99 -3.76
CA HIS A 417 0.41 4.14 -4.07
C HIS A 417 -0.36 5.35 -4.59
N ALA A 418 -1.60 5.19 -5.07
CA ALA A 418 -2.49 6.29 -5.46
C ALA A 418 -3.37 6.80 -4.30
N LEU A 419 -3.41 6.14 -3.15
CA LEU A 419 -4.31 6.48 -2.04
C LEU A 419 -4.16 7.91 -1.50
N PRO A 420 -2.97 8.53 -1.45
CA PRO A 420 -2.82 9.87 -0.89
C PRO A 420 -3.64 10.97 -1.57
N ILE A 421 -4.12 10.76 -2.81
CA ILE A 421 -5.00 11.73 -3.48
C ILE A 421 -6.48 11.60 -3.05
N TYR A 422 -6.91 10.44 -2.53
CA TYR A 422 -8.33 10.17 -2.26
C TYR A 422 -8.94 11.07 -1.17
N PRO A 423 -8.27 11.37 -0.05
CA PRO A 423 -8.79 12.35 0.91
C PRO A 423 -9.13 13.70 0.27
N ALA A 424 -8.28 14.19 -0.64
CA ALA A 424 -8.54 15.43 -1.38
C ALA A 424 -9.75 15.29 -2.33
N ILE A 425 -9.91 14.13 -2.98
CA ILE A 425 -11.06 13.82 -3.84
C ILE A 425 -12.36 13.82 -3.03
N TYR A 426 -12.36 13.22 -1.83
CA TYR A 426 -13.54 13.25 -0.95
C TYR A 426 -13.86 14.67 -0.48
N VAL A 427 -12.86 15.48 -0.15
CA VAL A 427 -13.10 16.91 0.19
C VAL A 427 -13.78 17.62 -0.98
N LEU A 428 -13.29 17.44 -2.21
CA LEU A 428 -13.89 18.06 -3.42
C LEU A 428 -15.32 17.58 -3.69
N ALA A 429 -15.63 16.33 -3.38
CA ALA A 429 -16.99 15.78 -3.49
C ALA A 429 -17.99 16.52 -2.57
N GLY A 430 -17.55 17.22 -1.54
CA GLY A 430 -18.40 18.08 -0.72
C GLY A 430 -19.13 19.19 -1.49
N ALA A 431 -18.67 19.53 -2.69
CA ALA A 431 -19.38 20.44 -3.60
C ALA A 431 -20.79 19.96 -3.99
N LEU A 432 -21.10 18.67 -3.79
CA LEU A 432 -22.46 18.13 -3.90
C LEU A 432 -23.48 18.87 -3.00
N ALA A 433 -23.03 19.45 -1.89
CA ALA A 433 -23.90 20.24 -1.02
C ALA A 433 -24.55 21.41 -1.78
N ALA A 434 -23.84 22.00 -2.74
CA ALA A 434 -24.39 23.07 -3.58
C ALA A 434 -25.46 22.54 -4.56
N ALA A 435 -25.18 21.40 -5.20
CA ALA A 435 -26.16 20.74 -6.07
C ALA A 435 -27.41 20.33 -5.28
N TRP A 436 -27.22 19.82 -4.07
CA TRP A 436 -28.30 19.46 -3.15
C TRP A 436 -29.18 20.66 -2.78
N SER A 437 -28.58 21.78 -2.42
CA SER A 437 -29.33 22.95 -1.91
C SER A 437 -30.11 23.67 -3.00
N HIS A 438 -29.66 23.65 -4.26
CA HIS A 438 -30.18 24.52 -5.33
C HIS A 438 -30.91 23.82 -6.48
N ARG A 439 -30.98 22.49 -6.44
CA ARG A 439 -31.64 21.72 -7.51
C ARG A 439 -32.96 21.09 -7.05
N GLY A 440 -33.79 20.72 -8.01
CA GLY A 440 -35.07 20.10 -7.75
C GLY A 440 -34.96 18.72 -7.07
N ARG A 441 -36.15 18.18 -6.68
CA ARG A 441 -36.23 16.90 -5.95
C ARG A 441 -35.50 15.75 -6.68
N LEU A 442 -35.57 15.70 -8.00
CA LEU A 442 -34.91 14.65 -8.80
C LEU A 442 -33.40 14.59 -8.55
N VAL A 443 -32.70 15.74 -8.58
CA VAL A 443 -31.24 15.81 -8.34
C VAL A 443 -30.91 15.40 -6.91
N LYS A 444 -31.69 15.83 -5.92
CA LYS A 444 -31.52 15.43 -4.52
C LYS A 444 -31.67 13.92 -4.35
N THR A 445 -32.72 13.34 -4.93
CA THR A 445 -32.94 11.89 -4.89
C THR A 445 -31.81 11.13 -5.59
N SER A 446 -31.35 11.59 -6.77
CA SER A 446 -30.21 10.97 -7.47
C SER A 446 -28.93 10.98 -6.64
N ILE A 447 -28.60 12.12 -6.00
CA ILE A 447 -27.42 12.21 -5.11
C ILE A 447 -27.57 11.27 -3.92
N ALA A 448 -28.76 11.22 -3.28
CA ALA A 448 -29.01 10.31 -2.15
C ALA A 448 -28.86 8.83 -2.55
N LEU A 449 -29.43 8.43 -3.69
CA LEU A 449 -29.31 7.07 -4.20
C LEU A 449 -27.87 6.70 -4.56
N LEU A 450 -27.11 7.63 -5.17
CA LEU A 450 -25.70 7.41 -5.49
C LEU A 450 -24.82 7.28 -4.23
N ILE A 451 -25.10 8.09 -3.19
CA ILE A 451 -24.41 7.96 -1.90
C ILE A 451 -24.77 6.60 -1.27
N ALA A 452 -26.05 6.22 -1.26
CA ALA A 452 -26.47 4.92 -0.75
C ALA A 452 -25.84 3.75 -1.52
N TRP A 453 -25.73 3.86 -2.84
CA TRP A 453 -25.03 2.88 -3.65
C TRP A 453 -23.53 2.85 -3.33
N HIS A 454 -22.86 3.99 -3.13
CA HIS A 454 -21.46 4.02 -2.70
C HIS A 454 -21.26 3.34 -1.34
N VAL A 455 -22.15 3.60 -0.38
CA VAL A 455 -22.15 2.99 0.96
C VAL A 455 -22.36 1.47 0.89
N SER A 456 -23.16 0.97 -0.06
CA SER A 456 -23.39 -0.47 -0.20
C SER A 456 -22.15 -1.25 -0.63
N GLY A 457 -21.18 -0.61 -1.31
CA GLY A 457 -19.97 -1.27 -1.81
C GLY A 457 -19.16 -1.97 -0.72
N PRO A 458 -18.68 -1.26 0.33
CA PRO A 458 -17.96 -1.91 1.42
C PRO A 458 -18.81 -2.89 2.22
N ILE A 459 -20.13 -2.68 2.32
CA ILE A 459 -21.04 -3.63 3.01
C ILE A 459 -21.04 -4.97 2.30
N GLN A 460 -21.12 -4.97 0.96
CA GLN A 460 -21.15 -6.20 0.15
C GLN A 460 -19.85 -6.99 0.19
N ILE A 461 -18.70 -6.30 0.31
CA ILE A 461 -17.39 -6.95 0.28
C ILE A 461 -16.79 -7.20 1.67
N TYR A 462 -17.48 -6.78 2.75
CA TYR A 462 -17.00 -6.99 4.12
C TYR A 462 -16.74 -8.47 4.41
N PRO A 463 -15.61 -8.82 5.03
CA PRO A 463 -14.47 -7.99 5.51
C PRO A 463 -13.35 -7.84 4.48
N HIS A 464 -13.54 -8.22 3.22
CA HIS A 464 -12.52 -8.39 2.18
C HIS A 464 -12.24 -7.09 1.41
N PHE A 465 -12.02 -5.98 2.10
CA PHE A 465 -11.93 -4.64 1.50
C PHE A 465 -10.84 -4.49 0.44
N LEU A 466 -9.70 -5.20 0.56
CA LEU A 466 -8.66 -5.22 -0.47
C LEU A 466 -9.19 -5.78 -1.79
N ALA A 467 -10.07 -6.75 -1.72
CA ALA A 467 -10.64 -7.41 -2.89
C ALA A 467 -11.77 -6.62 -3.58
N TYR A 468 -12.03 -5.39 -3.16
CA TYR A 468 -12.99 -4.55 -3.86
C TYR A 468 -12.50 -4.25 -5.28
N PHE A 469 -13.30 -4.61 -6.27
CA PHE A 469 -13.20 -4.19 -7.66
C PHE A 469 -14.56 -3.68 -8.12
N SER A 470 -14.51 -2.71 -9.04
CA SER A 470 -15.72 -2.10 -9.59
C SER A 470 -16.61 -3.15 -10.26
N PRO A 471 -17.94 -3.13 -10.04
CA PRO A 471 -18.85 -3.99 -10.77
C PRO A 471 -18.76 -3.87 -12.31
N VAL A 472 -18.29 -2.72 -12.81
CA VAL A 472 -18.09 -2.47 -14.25
C VAL A 472 -17.05 -3.43 -14.87
N VAL A 473 -16.12 -3.95 -14.05
CA VAL A 473 -15.11 -4.90 -14.49
C VAL A 473 -15.33 -6.32 -13.94
N GLY A 474 -16.57 -6.66 -13.60
CA GLY A 474 -16.94 -7.99 -13.09
C GLY A 474 -16.81 -8.17 -11.58
N GLY A 475 -16.48 -7.10 -10.84
CA GLY A 475 -16.44 -7.11 -9.39
C GLY A 475 -15.28 -7.94 -8.79
N PRO A 476 -15.38 -8.27 -7.49
CA PRO A 476 -14.30 -8.93 -6.75
C PRO A 476 -13.87 -10.29 -7.30
N THR A 477 -14.81 -11.07 -7.81
CA THR A 477 -14.56 -12.43 -8.34
C THR A 477 -13.72 -12.44 -9.61
N GLN A 478 -13.68 -11.34 -10.35
CA GLN A 478 -12.85 -11.16 -11.55
C GLN A 478 -11.60 -10.33 -11.28
N GLY A 479 -11.41 -9.83 -10.06
CA GLY A 479 -10.32 -8.94 -9.69
C GLY A 479 -8.94 -9.49 -10.05
N TYR A 480 -8.72 -10.78 -9.87
CA TYR A 480 -7.44 -11.46 -10.17
C TYR A 480 -7.02 -11.41 -11.65
N ARG A 481 -7.96 -11.11 -12.57
CA ARG A 481 -7.69 -10.92 -14.00
C ARG A 481 -7.22 -9.50 -14.31
N HIS A 482 -7.48 -8.56 -13.42
CA HIS A 482 -7.18 -7.14 -13.62
C HIS A 482 -5.90 -6.71 -12.92
N LEU A 483 -5.80 -6.95 -11.61
CA LEU A 483 -4.66 -6.58 -10.78
C LEU A 483 -4.45 -7.63 -9.69
N VAL A 484 -3.20 -7.84 -9.31
CA VAL A 484 -2.78 -8.74 -8.22
C VAL A 484 -1.89 -7.99 -7.22
N ASP A 485 -1.08 -8.70 -6.43
CA ASP A 485 -0.24 -8.12 -5.40
C ASP A 485 -1.06 -7.21 -4.46
N SER A 486 -0.51 -6.17 -3.92
CA SER A 486 -1.15 -5.27 -2.96
C SER A 486 -2.40 -4.52 -3.48
N SER A 487 -2.88 -4.88 -4.68
CA SER A 487 -4.22 -4.49 -5.17
C SER A 487 -5.32 -5.51 -4.87
N LEU A 488 -4.99 -6.77 -4.60
CA LEU A 488 -5.97 -7.84 -4.37
C LEU A 488 -5.49 -8.88 -3.35
N ASP A 489 -4.26 -9.35 -3.49
CA ASP A 489 -3.69 -10.49 -2.80
C ASP A 489 -2.42 -10.06 -2.07
N TRP A 490 -2.55 -9.83 -0.79
CA TRP A 490 -1.45 -9.38 0.07
C TRP A 490 -1.23 -10.30 1.28
N GLY A 491 -1.61 -11.58 1.15
CA GLY A 491 -1.34 -12.63 2.11
C GLY A 491 -2.29 -12.71 3.32
N MET A 492 -3.39 -11.97 3.36
CA MET A 492 -4.21 -11.81 4.57
C MET A 492 -5.30 -12.88 4.77
N ASP A 493 -5.42 -13.88 3.89
CA ASP A 493 -6.62 -14.71 3.86
C ASP A 493 -6.43 -16.14 4.42
N LEU A 494 -5.31 -16.45 5.11
CA LEU A 494 -5.12 -17.75 5.78
C LEU A 494 -6.21 -18.06 6.80
N PRO A 495 -6.68 -17.13 7.67
CA PRO A 495 -7.80 -17.43 8.56
C PRO A 495 -9.07 -17.83 7.82
N GLY A 496 -9.30 -17.22 6.64
CA GLY A 496 -10.40 -17.58 5.77
C GLY A 496 -10.23 -18.95 5.12
N LEU A 497 -9.02 -19.27 4.68
CA LEU A 497 -8.69 -20.57 4.09
C LEU A 497 -8.89 -21.70 5.11
N LYS A 498 -8.45 -21.51 6.35
CA LYS A 498 -8.69 -22.49 7.40
C LYS A 498 -10.18 -22.76 7.60
N ARG A 499 -11.01 -21.73 7.73
CA ARG A 499 -12.47 -21.89 7.86
C ARG A 499 -13.07 -22.61 6.66
N TRP A 500 -12.59 -22.31 5.45
CA TRP A 500 -13.05 -22.97 4.24
C TRP A 500 -12.68 -24.46 4.22
N LEU A 501 -11.44 -24.81 4.60
CA LEU A 501 -10.97 -26.18 4.67
C LEU A 501 -11.74 -27.00 5.71
N ASP A 502 -11.98 -26.43 6.89
CA ASP A 502 -12.77 -27.11 7.95
C ASP A 502 -14.18 -27.47 7.47
N ALA A 503 -14.79 -26.61 6.64
CA ALA A 503 -16.12 -26.83 6.09
C ALA A 503 -16.13 -27.76 4.86
N ASN A 504 -15.08 -27.75 4.01
CA ASN A 504 -15.09 -28.40 2.69
C ASN A 504 -14.14 -29.60 2.56
N ASN A 505 -13.21 -29.79 3.51
CA ASN A 505 -12.29 -30.92 3.60
C ASN A 505 -12.13 -31.41 5.05
N PRO A 506 -13.22 -31.72 5.76
CA PRO A 506 -13.15 -32.11 7.16
C PRO A 506 -12.30 -33.38 7.35
N GLY A 507 -11.36 -33.31 8.28
CA GLY A 507 -10.44 -34.41 8.58
C GLY A 507 -9.38 -34.67 7.50
N ASP A 508 -9.07 -33.68 6.67
CA ASP A 508 -8.01 -33.72 5.65
C ASP A 508 -8.10 -34.93 4.70
N ARG A 509 -9.34 -35.31 4.32
CA ARG A 509 -9.59 -36.56 3.55
C ARG A 509 -9.13 -36.45 2.09
N THR A 510 -9.16 -35.25 1.54
CA THR A 510 -8.73 -34.97 0.16
C THR A 510 -7.35 -34.34 0.19
N PRO A 511 -6.38 -34.79 -0.62
CA PRO A 511 -5.07 -34.13 -0.73
C PRO A 511 -5.21 -32.64 -0.98
N PHE A 512 -4.42 -31.84 -0.28
CA PHE A 512 -4.49 -30.40 -0.36
C PHE A 512 -3.14 -29.82 -0.77
N PHE A 513 -3.13 -29.09 -1.90
CA PHE A 513 -1.97 -28.45 -2.54
C PHE A 513 -2.11 -26.95 -2.44
N PHE A 514 -1.06 -26.27 -2.00
CA PHE A 514 -1.16 -24.86 -1.64
C PHE A 514 0.03 -24.02 -2.13
N ALA A 515 -0.27 -22.97 -2.90
CA ALA A 515 0.66 -21.88 -3.23
C ALA A 515 0.19 -20.60 -2.56
N TYR A 516 1.04 -20.02 -1.73
CA TYR A 516 0.67 -18.89 -0.89
C TYR A 516 1.64 -17.72 -1.09
N PHE A 517 1.09 -16.57 -1.50
CA PHE A 517 1.79 -15.29 -1.49
C PHE A 517 1.51 -14.58 -0.17
N GLY A 518 2.42 -14.71 0.78
CA GLY A 518 2.28 -14.10 2.11
C GLY A 518 3.27 -14.67 3.12
N VAL A 519 3.44 -13.97 4.22
CA VAL A 519 4.47 -14.22 5.24
C VAL A 519 3.96 -14.91 6.50
N GLU A 520 2.64 -15.13 6.64
CA GLU A 520 2.09 -15.86 7.77
C GLU A 520 2.43 -17.36 7.75
N SER A 521 2.33 -18.01 8.89
CA SER A 521 2.54 -19.44 9.03
C SER A 521 1.23 -20.23 8.82
N PRO A 522 1.09 -21.03 7.74
CA PRO A 522 -0.02 -21.95 7.61
C PRO A 522 -0.08 -22.97 8.75
N ASN A 523 1.08 -23.33 9.33
CA ASN A 523 1.15 -24.25 10.47
C ASN A 523 0.51 -23.67 11.75
N TYR A 524 0.62 -22.35 11.95
CA TYR A 524 -0.07 -21.66 13.06
C TYR A 524 -1.59 -21.85 12.98
N TYR A 525 -2.13 -21.87 11.77
CA TYR A 525 -3.55 -22.13 11.49
C TYR A 525 -3.87 -23.63 11.39
N GLN A 526 -2.92 -24.53 11.63
CA GLN A 526 -3.10 -25.98 11.49
C GLN A 526 -3.55 -26.39 10.07
N ILE A 527 -3.07 -25.69 9.04
CA ILE A 527 -3.31 -26.02 7.64
C ILE A 527 -2.24 -26.99 7.19
N LYS A 528 -2.63 -28.26 7.02
CA LYS A 528 -1.78 -29.30 6.44
C LYS A 528 -1.88 -29.25 4.92
N SER A 529 -0.77 -29.10 4.23
CA SER A 529 -0.74 -28.99 2.76
C SER A 529 0.58 -29.44 2.17
N HIS A 530 0.54 -29.94 0.94
CA HIS A 530 1.70 -29.99 0.07
C HIS A 530 1.94 -28.57 -0.46
N ARG A 531 3.12 -28.02 -0.22
CA ARG A 531 3.42 -26.63 -0.55
C ARG A 531 4.15 -26.52 -1.87
N PHE A 532 3.56 -25.80 -2.80
CA PHE A 532 4.23 -25.40 -4.01
C PHE A 532 5.36 -24.40 -3.76
N PRO A 533 6.38 -24.36 -4.66
CA PRO A 533 7.35 -23.27 -4.68
C PRO A 533 6.65 -21.91 -4.84
N GLY A 534 7.03 -20.92 -4.06
CA GLY A 534 6.44 -19.58 -4.14
C GLY A 534 7.16 -18.58 -3.25
N GLU A 535 6.63 -17.40 -3.14
CA GLU A 535 7.10 -16.37 -2.24
C GLU A 535 6.51 -16.55 -0.81
N PRO A 536 7.30 -16.27 0.22
CA PRO A 536 8.73 -15.94 0.17
C PRO A 536 9.61 -17.17 -0.05
N ASP A 537 10.67 -16.99 -0.82
CA ASP A 537 11.55 -18.05 -1.32
C ASP A 537 12.46 -18.74 -0.27
N TRP A 538 12.55 -18.20 0.95
CA TRP A 538 13.32 -18.84 2.05
C TRP A 538 12.66 -20.12 2.59
N ARG A 539 11.44 -20.44 2.15
CA ARG A 539 10.75 -21.67 2.54
C ARG A 539 11.26 -22.84 1.72
N THR A 540 11.46 -23.98 2.38
CA THR A 540 11.89 -25.21 1.70
C THR A 540 10.87 -25.66 0.68
N VAL A 541 11.35 -26.05 -0.50
CA VAL A 541 10.56 -26.71 -1.55
C VAL A 541 10.62 -28.21 -1.29
N GLU A 542 9.47 -28.84 -1.11
CA GLU A 542 9.35 -30.29 -0.97
C GLU A 542 8.93 -30.88 -2.31
N ALA A 543 9.54 -32.00 -2.70
CA ALA A 543 9.11 -32.78 -3.85
C ALA A 543 7.91 -33.66 -3.44
N PHE A 544 6.82 -33.60 -4.20
CA PHE A 544 5.62 -34.41 -3.98
C PHE A 544 4.91 -34.74 -5.29
N ALA A 545 4.19 -35.86 -5.33
CA ALA A 545 3.39 -36.21 -6.51
C ALA A 545 2.11 -35.34 -6.52
N LEU A 546 1.75 -34.81 -7.71
CA LEU A 546 0.46 -34.18 -7.91
C LEU A 546 -0.59 -35.28 -8.14
N THR A 547 -1.62 -35.26 -7.33
CA THR A 547 -2.72 -36.23 -7.37
C THR A 547 -4.06 -35.49 -7.44
N PRO A 548 -5.15 -36.15 -7.82
CA PRO A 548 -6.47 -35.55 -7.69
C PRO A 548 -6.69 -34.99 -6.30
N GLY A 549 -7.19 -33.76 -6.22
CA GLY A 549 -7.28 -33.10 -4.93
C GLY A 549 -7.75 -31.65 -5.01
N ILE A 550 -7.55 -30.94 -3.91
CA ILE A 550 -7.87 -29.52 -3.77
C ILE A 550 -6.59 -28.70 -3.97
N TYR A 551 -6.65 -27.79 -4.91
CA TYR A 551 -5.56 -26.89 -5.29
C TYR A 551 -5.95 -25.44 -4.94
N ALA A 552 -5.28 -24.85 -3.97
CA ALA A 552 -5.50 -23.46 -3.58
C ALA A 552 -4.26 -22.62 -3.97
N ILE A 553 -4.47 -21.63 -4.79
CA ILE A 553 -3.37 -20.82 -5.34
C ILE A 553 -3.69 -19.34 -5.15
N SER A 554 -2.77 -18.63 -4.54
CA SER A 554 -2.80 -17.17 -4.43
C SER A 554 -2.86 -16.51 -5.81
N ALA A 555 -3.68 -15.48 -5.95
CA ALA A 555 -3.89 -14.78 -7.23
C ALA A 555 -2.57 -14.22 -7.79
N THR A 556 -1.68 -13.74 -6.95
CA THR A 556 -0.36 -13.22 -7.33
C THR A 556 0.54 -14.31 -7.90
N SER A 557 0.55 -15.49 -7.28
CA SER A 557 1.29 -16.65 -7.78
C SER A 557 0.67 -17.21 -9.06
N LEU A 558 -0.67 -17.30 -9.12
CA LEU A 558 -1.39 -17.75 -10.33
C LEU A 558 -1.02 -16.89 -11.53
N GLN A 559 -0.97 -15.55 -11.34
CA GLN A 559 -0.65 -14.62 -12.42
C GLN A 559 0.86 -14.49 -12.70
N GLY A 560 1.70 -15.32 -12.11
CA GLY A 560 3.13 -15.34 -12.41
C GLY A 560 3.89 -14.06 -12.02
N VAL A 561 3.40 -13.29 -11.04
CA VAL A 561 4.13 -12.14 -10.48
C VAL A 561 5.10 -12.61 -9.41
N ALA A 562 4.61 -13.41 -8.47
CA ALA A 562 5.41 -14.11 -7.45
C ALA A 562 5.37 -15.62 -7.74
N SER A 563 6.11 -16.04 -8.76
CA SER A 563 6.16 -17.41 -9.26
C SER A 563 7.55 -17.73 -9.79
N PRO A 564 7.99 -18.99 -9.75
CA PRO A 564 9.30 -19.39 -10.28
C PRO A 564 9.56 -18.98 -11.73
N VAL A 565 8.52 -19.01 -12.58
CA VAL A 565 8.56 -18.40 -13.91
C VAL A 565 7.73 -17.13 -13.86
N MET A 566 8.40 -15.99 -13.88
CA MET A 566 7.72 -14.69 -13.93
C MET A 566 7.13 -14.41 -15.31
N GLY A 567 5.88 -13.93 -15.32
CA GLY A 567 5.16 -13.61 -16.54
C GLY A 567 4.46 -14.81 -17.18
N PRO A 568 4.27 -14.78 -18.52
CA PRO A 568 3.62 -15.86 -19.25
C PRO A 568 4.54 -17.08 -19.35
N TRP A 569 3.92 -18.27 -19.44
CA TRP A 569 4.65 -19.48 -19.81
C TRP A 569 5.23 -19.32 -21.22
N ASN A 570 6.49 -19.69 -21.43
CA ASN A 570 7.22 -19.38 -22.66
C ASN A 570 8.01 -20.57 -23.17
N LYS A 571 8.51 -20.48 -24.42
CA LYS A 571 9.24 -21.56 -25.08
C LYS A 571 10.49 -22.03 -24.31
N ALA A 572 11.21 -21.11 -23.66
CA ALA A 572 12.39 -21.47 -22.87
C ALA A 572 12.02 -22.26 -21.62
N ALA A 573 10.95 -21.83 -20.91
CA ALA A 573 10.44 -22.55 -19.75
C ALA A 573 9.88 -23.94 -20.13
N GLU A 574 9.17 -24.05 -21.25
CA GLU A 574 8.68 -25.35 -21.74
C GLU A 574 9.83 -26.30 -22.09
N ALA A 575 10.85 -25.80 -22.79
CA ALA A 575 12.04 -26.62 -23.12
C ALA A 575 12.78 -27.09 -21.86
N ALA A 576 12.95 -26.20 -20.87
CA ALA A 576 13.54 -26.53 -19.59
C ALA A 576 12.70 -27.58 -18.83
N TYR A 577 11.37 -27.40 -18.81
CA TYR A 577 10.44 -28.35 -18.19
C TYR A 577 10.55 -29.76 -18.79
N GLN A 578 10.52 -29.86 -20.11
CA GLN A 578 10.63 -31.14 -20.81
C GLN A 578 12.00 -31.81 -20.57
N ASN A 579 13.07 -31.01 -20.50
CA ASN A 579 14.39 -31.53 -20.21
C ASN A 579 14.51 -32.03 -18.76
N SER A 580 14.08 -31.26 -17.78
CA SER A 580 14.10 -31.66 -16.35
C SER A 580 13.19 -32.88 -16.13
N TRP A 581 12.02 -32.94 -16.78
CA TRP A 581 11.16 -34.12 -16.70
C TRP A 581 11.87 -35.39 -17.20
N LYS A 582 12.51 -35.33 -18.37
CA LYS A 582 13.27 -36.48 -18.92
C LYS A 582 14.40 -36.90 -17.97
N ASN A 583 15.12 -35.98 -17.40
CA ASN A 583 16.19 -36.25 -16.44
C ASN A 583 15.65 -36.96 -15.19
N ILE A 584 14.55 -36.46 -14.62
CA ILE A 584 13.91 -37.06 -13.45
C ILE A 584 13.38 -38.48 -13.80
N GLU A 585 12.70 -38.65 -14.92
CA GLU A 585 12.21 -39.96 -15.36
C GLU A 585 13.34 -40.97 -15.52
N LEU A 586 14.46 -40.59 -16.08
CA LEU A 586 15.68 -41.38 -16.15
C LEU A 586 16.20 -41.80 -14.77
N TYR A 587 16.24 -40.86 -13.82
CA TYR A 587 16.70 -41.11 -12.45
C TYR A 587 15.71 -42.02 -11.71
N ASP A 588 14.40 -41.79 -11.85
CA ASP A 588 13.37 -42.59 -11.22
C ASP A 588 13.30 -44.02 -11.78
N GLN A 589 13.61 -44.23 -13.09
CA GLN A 589 13.75 -45.54 -13.70
C GLN A 589 14.89 -46.37 -13.12
N THR A 590 15.88 -45.76 -12.43
CA THR A 590 16.86 -46.52 -11.66
C THR A 590 16.20 -47.26 -10.49
N GLY A 591 15.06 -46.77 -10.04
CA GLY A 591 14.17 -47.39 -9.04
C GLY A 591 14.87 -47.79 -7.73
N ALA A 592 14.52 -48.95 -7.27
CA ALA A 592 15.14 -49.60 -6.11
C ALA A 592 16.38 -50.45 -6.51
N ASP A 593 16.80 -50.47 -7.76
CA ASP A 593 18.02 -51.18 -8.19
C ASP A 593 19.29 -50.43 -7.73
N PRO A 594 20.01 -50.97 -6.73
CA PRO A 594 21.18 -50.28 -6.16
C PRO A 594 22.31 -50.08 -7.19
N ARG A 595 22.44 -50.98 -8.17
CA ARG A 595 23.49 -50.90 -9.18
C ARG A 595 23.23 -49.76 -10.14
N ARG A 596 22.03 -49.70 -10.74
CA ARG A 596 21.64 -48.61 -11.65
C ARG A 596 21.68 -47.26 -10.97
N ARG A 597 21.27 -47.20 -9.69
CA ARG A 597 21.34 -45.96 -8.89
C ARG A 597 22.79 -45.53 -8.61
N ALA A 598 23.70 -46.49 -8.33
CA ALA A 598 25.11 -46.18 -8.16
C ALA A 598 25.74 -45.69 -9.48
N GLU A 599 25.40 -46.28 -10.62
CA GLU A 599 25.84 -45.82 -11.94
C GLU A 599 25.37 -44.39 -12.24
N ALA A 600 24.09 -44.09 -12.02
CA ALA A 600 23.56 -42.72 -12.17
C ALA A 600 24.25 -41.71 -11.29
N LEU A 601 24.59 -42.09 -10.03
CA LEU A 601 25.30 -41.23 -9.10
C LEU A 601 26.79 -41.06 -9.42
N GLN A 602 27.40 -42.03 -10.14
CA GLN A 602 28.75 -41.91 -10.71
C GLN A 602 28.78 -40.95 -11.90
N GLU A 603 27.75 -41.00 -12.77
CA GLU A 603 27.63 -40.07 -13.89
C GLU A 603 27.39 -38.63 -13.44
N ARG A 604 26.50 -38.45 -12.46
CA ARG A 604 26.14 -37.14 -11.92
C ARG A 604 25.95 -37.19 -10.40
N PRO A 605 26.52 -36.26 -9.63
CA PRO A 605 26.45 -36.26 -8.17
C PRO A 605 24.99 -36.04 -7.69
N LEU A 606 24.70 -36.51 -6.46
CA LEU A 606 23.35 -36.37 -5.86
C LEU A 606 22.83 -34.93 -5.92
N ALA A 607 23.69 -33.93 -5.66
CA ALA A 607 23.32 -32.53 -5.73
C ALA A 607 22.81 -32.07 -7.09
N PHE A 608 23.24 -32.73 -8.19
CA PHE A 608 22.68 -32.47 -9.52
C PHE A 608 21.21 -32.92 -9.60
N TRP A 609 20.93 -34.13 -9.13
CA TRP A 609 19.56 -34.69 -9.17
C TRP A 609 18.62 -33.91 -8.25
N GLU A 610 19.06 -33.54 -7.05
CA GLU A 610 18.31 -32.66 -6.15
C GLU A 610 18.00 -31.30 -6.80
N GLY A 611 18.99 -30.74 -7.52
CA GLY A 611 18.81 -29.52 -8.31
C GLY A 611 17.78 -29.69 -9.44
N GLU A 612 17.80 -30.81 -10.17
CA GLU A 612 16.83 -31.12 -11.23
C GLU A 612 15.41 -31.26 -10.67
N TYR A 613 15.25 -31.94 -9.54
CA TYR A 613 13.96 -32.01 -8.86
C TYR A 613 13.45 -30.62 -8.46
N LEU A 614 14.30 -29.76 -7.90
CA LEU A 614 13.92 -28.40 -7.53
C LEU A 614 13.51 -27.57 -8.77
N VAL A 615 14.24 -27.68 -9.85
CA VAL A 615 13.91 -27.01 -11.12
C VAL A 615 12.58 -27.53 -11.66
N TYR A 616 12.40 -28.84 -11.69
CA TYR A 616 11.16 -29.48 -12.14
C TYR A 616 9.94 -29.01 -11.33
N GLU A 617 10.02 -29.04 -10.01
CA GLU A 617 8.94 -28.59 -9.14
C GLU A 617 8.53 -27.13 -9.42
N LYS A 618 9.52 -26.27 -9.60
CA LYS A 618 9.30 -24.85 -9.93
C LYS A 618 8.62 -24.69 -11.31
N LEU A 619 9.10 -25.41 -12.31
CA LEU A 619 8.55 -25.34 -13.66
C LEU A 619 7.17 -25.98 -13.74
N ARG A 620 6.98 -27.14 -13.09
CA ARG A 620 5.70 -27.85 -13.01
C ARG A 620 4.59 -26.99 -12.40
N PHE A 621 4.88 -26.31 -11.30
CA PHE A 621 3.94 -25.38 -10.69
C PHE A 621 3.58 -24.22 -11.63
N SER A 622 4.58 -23.59 -12.24
CA SER A 622 4.35 -22.47 -13.16
C SER A 622 3.54 -22.89 -14.41
N ARG A 623 3.79 -24.11 -14.91
CA ARG A 623 3.04 -24.70 -16.03
C ARG A 623 1.58 -24.98 -15.66
N LEU A 624 1.34 -25.53 -14.47
CA LEU A 624 -0.01 -25.70 -13.92
C LEU A 624 -0.76 -24.37 -13.81
N CYS A 625 -0.10 -23.31 -13.30
CA CYS A 625 -0.69 -21.97 -13.23
C CYS A 625 -1.06 -21.43 -14.62
N ALA A 626 -0.20 -21.64 -15.63
CA ALA A 626 -0.47 -21.26 -17.00
C ALA A 626 -1.71 -21.96 -17.56
N TRP A 627 -1.84 -23.27 -17.31
CA TRP A 627 -3.02 -24.02 -17.72
C TRP A 627 -4.30 -23.51 -17.03
N LEU A 628 -4.27 -23.32 -15.70
CA LEU A 628 -5.40 -22.83 -14.92
C LEU A 628 -5.89 -21.45 -15.37
N ARG A 629 -4.97 -20.54 -15.71
CA ARG A 629 -5.33 -19.19 -16.19
C ARG A 629 -6.25 -19.22 -17.40
N HIS A 630 -6.07 -20.19 -18.30
CA HIS A 630 -6.72 -20.22 -19.61
C HIS A 630 -7.81 -21.27 -19.74
N GLN A 631 -7.68 -22.40 -19.05
CA GLN A 631 -8.54 -23.56 -19.29
C GLN A 631 -9.60 -23.77 -18.20
N ARG A 632 -9.41 -23.23 -17.01
CA ARG A 632 -10.26 -23.58 -15.88
C ARG A 632 -10.54 -22.41 -14.95
N SER A 633 -11.81 -21.99 -14.82
CA SER A 633 -12.21 -21.05 -13.78
C SER A 633 -12.13 -21.69 -12.38
N PRO A 634 -11.81 -20.93 -11.35
CA PRO A 634 -11.81 -21.46 -9.97
C PRO A 634 -13.20 -21.91 -9.53
N ASP A 635 -13.25 -23.01 -8.79
CA ASP A 635 -14.49 -23.55 -8.21
C ASP A 635 -14.94 -22.75 -6.97
N ALA A 636 -14.00 -22.14 -6.25
CA ALA A 636 -14.27 -21.31 -5.09
C ALA A 636 -13.20 -20.22 -4.92
N HIS A 637 -13.52 -19.24 -4.07
CA HIS A 637 -12.62 -18.16 -3.68
C HIS A 637 -12.60 -18.03 -2.16
N VAL A 638 -11.42 -17.84 -1.58
CA VAL A 638 -11.27 -17.39 -0.20
C VAL A 638 -10.72 -15.97 -0.22
N GLY A 639 -11.49 -15.03 0.29
CA GLY A 639 -11.15 -13.61 0.29
C GLY A 639 -10.96 -12.98 -1.09
N HIS A 640 -11.32 -13.68 -2.16
CA HIS A 640 -11.05 -13.38 -3.56
C HIS A 640 -9.54 -13.33 -3.93
N SER A 641 -8.64 -13.55 -2.98
CA SER A 641 -7.19 -13.58 -3.16
C SER A 641 -6.64 -14.99 -3.30
N ILE A 642 -7.24 -15.98 -2.67
CA ILE A 642 -6.90 -17.40 -2.80
C ILE A 642 -7.98 -18.06 -3.66
N LEU A 643 -7.56 -18.61 -4.80
CA LEU A 643 -8.42 -19.26 -5.78
C LEU A 643 -8.32 -20.77 -5.60
N ILE A 644 -9.45 -21.48 -5.66
CA ILE A 644 -9.52 -22.91 -5.33
C ILE A 644 -10.07 -23.69 -6.50
N TRP A 645 -9.41 -24.80 -6.82
CA TRP A 645 -9.83 -25.79 -7.81
C TRP A 645 -9.87 -27.18 -7.17
N ARG A 646 -10.79 -28.02 -7.64
CA ARG A 646 -10.81 -29.47 -7.45
C ARG A 646 -10.39 -30.10 -8.76
N LEU A 647 -9.15 -30.59 -8.84
CA LEU A 647 -8.62 -31.15 -10.09
C LEU A 647 -8.65 -32.66 -10.04
N ASP A 648 -9.04 -33.27 -11.15
CA ASP A 648 -8.99 -34.71 -11.36
C ASP A 648 -7.73 -35.17 -12.12
N SER A 649 -7.59 -36.49 -12.32
CA SER A 649 -6.42 -37.05 -13.03
C SER A 649 -6.32 -36.59 -14.48
N SER A 650 -7.45 -36.37 -15.16
CA SER A 650 -7.48 -35.98 -16.55
C SER A 650 -7.07 -34.51 -16.74
N GLU A 651 -7.54 -33.63 -15.85
CA GLU A 651 -7.18 -32.23 -15.81
C GLU A 651 -5.68 -32.04 -15.49
N LEU A 652 -5.15 -32.81 -14.54
CA LEU A 652 -3.73 -32.81 -14.21
C LEU A 652 -2.88 -33.30 -15.39
N ALA A 653 -3.28 -34.39 -16.05
CA ALA A 653 -2.60 -34.87 -17.24
C ALA A 653 -2.62 -33.85 -18.40
N ALA A 654 -3.76 -33.19 -18.60
CA ALA A 654 -3.87 -32.11 -19.59
C ALA A 654 -2.96 -30.93 -19.24
N ALA A 655 -2.88 -30.55 -17.99
CA ALA A 655 -2.06 -29.43 -17.54
C ALA A 655 -0.55 -29.73 -17.62
N LEU A 656 -0.13 -30.96 -17.33
CA LEU A 656 1.30 -31.32 -17.18
C LEU A 656 1.90 -32.01 -18.38
N ALA A 657 1.14 -32.86 -19.12
CA ALA A 657 1.60 -33.61 -20.26
C ALA A 657 0.96 -33.18 -21.58
N GLY A 658 -0.17 -32.46 -21.53
CA GLY A 658 -0.83 -31.92 -22.70
C GLY A 658 -0.08 -30.74 -23.36
N PRO A 659 -0.56 -30.23 -24.50
CA PRO A 659 0.01 -29.02 -25.09
C PRO A 659 -0.12 -27.83 -24.14
N PRO A 660 0.89 -26.94 -24.06
CA PRO A 660 0.82 -25.78 -23.16
C PRO A 660 -0.33 -24.84 -23.54
N ALA A 661 -1.10 -24.39 -22.57
CA ALA A 661 -2.26 -23.52 -22.78
C ALA A 661 -1.87 -22.10 -23.23
N GLU A 662 -0.66 -21.67 -22.91
CA GLU A 662 -0.01 -20.46 -23.43
C GLU A 662 1.45 -20.79 -23.74
N LEU A 663 2.04 -20.12 -24.72
CA LEU A 663 3.44 -20.33 -25.10
C LEU A 663 4.01 -19.05 -25.72
N ALA A 664 4.47 -18.15 -24.87
CA ALA A 664 5.11 -16.93 -25.32
C ALA A 664 6.47 -17.22 -25.99
N GLU A 665 6.85 -16.40 -26.96
CA GLU A 665 8.10 -16.59 -27.74
C GLU A 665 9.34 -16.48 -26.86
N ALA A 666 9.33 -15.55 -25.89
CA ALA A 666 10.46 -15.27 -25.03
C ALA A 666 10.01 -15.05 -23.56
N PRO A 667 10.89 -15.29 -22.59
CA PRO A 667 10.64 -14.92 -21.21
C PRO A 667 10.46 -13.41 -21.05
N LEU A 668 9.78 -13.03 -19.96
CA LEU A 668 9.66 -11.61 -19.59
C LEU A 668 11.06 -11.02 -19.42
N ARG A 669 11.38 -9.97 -20.19
CA ARG A 669 12.69 -9.29 -20.12
C ARG A 669 12.66 -8.17 -19.10
N ARG A 670 13.74 -8.10 -18.33
CA ARG A 670 14.03 -6.97 -17.44
C ARG A 670 14.39 -5.71 -18.20
#